data_f34d248abc0d273e639c17b5f91d9f29
#
_entry.id   f34d248abc0d273e639c17b5f91d9f29
#
_cell.length_a   1.000
_cell.length_b   1.000
_cell.length_c   1.000
_cell.angle_alpha   90.00
_cell.angle_beta   90.00
_cell.angle_gamma   90.00
#
_symmetry.space_group_name_H-M   'P 1'
#
loop_
_entity.id
_entity.type
_entity.pdbx_description
1 polymer ?
#
loop_
_entity_poly.entity_id
_entity_poly.type
_entity_poly.pdbx_seq_one_letter_code
_entity_poly.pdbx_strand_id
1 'polypeptide(L)'
;MLFLPPSHTTRAHTTTMPHRTSLRLLLTCLLISTTLPDTSRADDAKDQYFRSTIEPILQQHCYHCHSHSSGSMESGLTLDWASGWQTGGSRGPAIIPGKPDDSLLIQAVRHTRPELLMPADKLSAAEIRSLEDWVRDGAHDPRATAPEKHTISTDWWSWRPLLRPAVPTPPARTDNSSTTPLNPIDAFLLAELDSRNLEPAPLADRRTLIRRLTMDLHGLLPTSEQIAAFEADQQPAALSRLVDSLLQSPRYGERWARHWMDAVHFADSHGFEHDVFRPAAWPYRDYLIDRFNQDVPWDRMIREQLAADVFFPTDTSLTPALGFLGAGTYDHSAAATAPKNFENLDRDDLVNQTMSAFTSTTVSCARCHDHKFDPISQADYYSLQAVFAGIGKGEISYDADPKIAAERQHWQRLLTAATDRNAAVLSEPAQTQLTSDWEQQQGQPATWTPLRLQSFVSVDAAELSLLEDGSILSSGPCPDAETTVVSGNTTLPQITALRLDVLTHESLPNNGPGRAANGNLHLNEVELRLFRPGSPNPERLNIRRASADFSQEGWNIQQAIDGNLQTAWGIHPQEAQPHFAVFELAQPVSLTPDCSIHVLLRQIHGRKHIIGRLKLTVTDAAGDLTLAIPPEIADIQRLPAEQRSPAQRLSLTAFAVNRIASARLAALPAPQKLYAAATVAQNERGTIRYDKPRDIHILTRGDVDRPGIPVQPGALSAIPELSGHFELPPEHPESARRAALAEWLADTRNPLTWRSLANRLWQHHFGRGLCETSGDFGRMGSTPEHPLLLDWLACELRETRSLKHLHRLICTSHAWARSGNTPTRLHELDPENRLLATRTPRRMDADSWRDCVLQASGQLDLTMGGPGVAYFSTRPGAQLTPILNYSDFNWDTPGAGRRSIYRVVWRGIADPLLEPLDFPDLGLLAPVRGESLSPLQTLTLLNNRFVLHHAEKMAEQTTQQGTTPEEQVRAAVLRTWQRQPDEIELQTLSTLARDHGLAAVCRLLLNSSEFLYID
;
A
#
# COMPACT_ATOMS: atom_id res chain seq x y z
N MET A 1 -5.94 25.82 39.02
CA MET A 1 -6.18 25.79 40.46
C MET A 1 -5.32 24.71 41.07
N LEU A 2 -4.44 25.16 41.91
CA LEU A 2 -3.51 24.44 42.76
C LEU A 2 -4.14 23.31 43.55
N PHE A 3 -3.45 22.20 43.75
CA PHE A 3 -3.25 21.61 45.08
C PHE A 3 -2.04 20.67 45.09
N LEU A 4 -1.11 21.00 45.97
CA LEU A 4 0.07 20.23 46.35
C LEU A 4 -0.28 19.24 47.49
N PRO A 5 0.52 18.17 47.71
CA PRO A 5 0.27 17.16 48.74
C PRO A 5 0.90 17.49 50.07
N PRO A 6 0.53 16.86 51.17
CA PRO A 6 1.22 16.96 52.44
C PRO A 6 2.21 15.81 52.66
N SER A 7 3.33 16.23 53.26
CA SER A 7 4.40 15.44 53.85
C SER A 7 3.94 14.67 55.12
N HIS A 8 4.49 13.48 55.33
CA HIS A 8 4.65 12.91 56.68
C HIS A 8 5.99 12.24 56.87
N THR A 9 6.61 12.72 57.90
CA THR A 9 7.87 12.33 58.53
C THR A 9 7.77 11.12 59.47
N THR A 10 8.94 10.54 59.70
CA THR A 10 9.44 9.80 60.89
C THR A 10 9.20 8.27 60.95
N ARG A 11 10.12 7.42 61.30
CA ARG A 11 11.08 7.40 62.45
C ARG A 11 12.07 6.25 62.29
N ALA A 12 13.26 6.46 62.73
CA ALA A 12 14.35 5.48 62.95
C ALA A 12 14.02 4.50 64.07
N HIS A 13 14.54 3.27 63.95
CA HIS A 13 14.88 2.41 65.13
C HIS A 13 16.21 1.73 64.91
N THR A 14 17.10 2.07 65.84
CA THR A 14 18.41 1.47 66.17
C THR A 14 18.20 0.15 66.88
N THR A 15 19.05 -0.86 66.62
CA THR A 15 19.48 -1.90 67.64
C THR A 15 20.84 -2.47 67.27
N THR A 16 21.79 -2.08 68.01
CA THR A 16 22.93 -2.65 68.74
C THR A 16 23.52 -4.05 68.44
N MET A 17 24.83 -4.01 68.43
CA MET A 17 25.89 -5.03 68.40
C MET A 17 25.74 -6.27 69.35
N PRO A 18 26.63 -7.29 69.30
CA PRO A 18 27.87 -7.24 70.03
C PRO A 18 29.13 -7.95 69.42
N HIS A 19 30.28 -7.43 69.92
CA HIS A 19 31.67 -7.87 70.02
C HIS A 19 32.06 -9.31 69.96
N ARG A 20 33.33 -9.60 69.47
CA ARG A 20 34.48 -10.20 70.17
C ARG A 20 35.69 -10.20 69.20
N THR A 21 36.74 -9.43 69.56
CA THR A 21 38.02 -9.63 70.26
C THR A 21 38.97 -10.76 69.79
N SER A 22 40.15 -10.42 69.42
CA SER A 22 41.54 -10.77 69.96
C SER A 22 42.53 -10.68 68.78
N LEU A 23 43.73 -10.37 68.83
CA LEU A 23 44.81 -10.02 69.85
C LEU A 23 46.17 -9.97 69.10
N ARG A 24 46.90 -8.86 69.24
CA ARG A 24 48.30 -8.62 69.21
C ARG A 24 49.28 -9.52 68.36
N LEU A 25 50.13 -8.79 67.53
CA LEU A 25 51.55 -8.81 67.84
C LEU A 25 52.27 -7.56 67.31
N LEU A 26 53.06 -6.88 68.23
CA LEU A 26 54.04 -5.83 67.93
C LEU A 26 55.29 -6.46 67.34
N LEU A 27 55.92 -5.77 66.37
CA LEU A 27 57.37 -5.64 66.35
C LEU A 27 57.77 -4.36 65.65
N THR A 28 58.48 -3.57 66.28
CA THR A 28 59.17 -2.32 66.08
C THR A 28 60.38 -2.49 65.15
N CYS A 29 60.50 -1.60 64.09
CA CYS A 29 61.84 -1.18 63.63
C CYS A 29 61.76 0.25 63.05
N LEU A 30 62.80 0.95 63.49
CA LEU A 30 63.00 2.42 63.37
C LEU A 30 63.43 2.88 61.96
N LEU A 31 62.93 4.07 61.57
CA LEU A 31 63.53 5.17 60.87
C LEU A 31 64.51 4.95 59.71
N ILE A 32 64.06 5.44 58.50
CA ILE A 32 64.81 6.50 57.77
C ILE A 32 63.77 7.30 56.98
N SER A 33 63.69 8.61 57.36
CA SER A 33 62.89 9.60 56.59
C SER A 33 63.66 10.04 55.35
N THR A 34 63.14 9.70 54.15
CA THR A 34 63.49 10.45 52.95
C THR A 34 62.15 11.04 52.41
N THR A 35 62.06 12.34 52.48
CA THR A 35 60.95 13.14 51.88
C THR A 35 60.98 13.00 50.38
N LEU A 36 60.10 12.15 49.85
CA LEU A 36 59.60 12.24 48.46
C LEU A 36 58.37 13.18 48.46
N PRO A 37 58.22 14.06 47.51
CA PRO A 37 57.06 14.93 47.49
C PRO A 37 55.76 14.09 47.30
N ASP A 38 54.71 14.49 48.03
CA ASP A 38 53.41 13.84 48.19
C ASP A 38 52.58 14.00 46.91
N THR A 39 52.99 13.34 45.82
CA THR A 39 52.27 13.35 44.51
C THR A 39 50.94 12.57 44.61
N SER A 40 50.83 11.58 45.51
CA SER A 40 49.60 10.79 45.65
C SER A 40 48.40 11.60 46.20
N ARG A 41 48.70 12.53 47.12
CA ARG A 41 47.68 13.40 47.76
C ARG A 41 47.15 14.51 46.85
N ALA A 42 47.95 14.94 45.86
CA ALA A 42 47.52 15.90 44.84
C ALA A 42 46.68 15.26 43.76
N ASP A 43 46.94 14.02 43.36
CA ASP A 43 46.15 13.29 42.39
C ASP A 43 44.82 12.83 43.00
N ASP A 44 44.76 12.40 44.25
CA ASP A 44 43.52 12.08 44.98
C ASP A 44 42.56 13.30 45.04
N ALA A 45 43.10 14.53 45.25
CA ALA A 45 42.30 15.74 45.29
C ALA A 45 41.73 16.11 43.89
N LYS A 46 42.49 15.87 42.82
CA LYS A 46 42.05 16.08 41.45
C LYS A 46 40.99 15.04 41.02
N ASP A 47 41.17 13.80 41.40
CA ASP A 47 40.17 12.71 41.19
C ASP A 47 38.86 13.07 41.88
N GLN A 48 38.91 13.51 43.12
CA GLN A 48 37.71 13.91 43.86
C GLN A 48 37.02 15.11 43.21
N TYR A 49 37.78 16.14 42.78
CA TYR A 49 37.20 17.30 42.08
C TYR A 49 36.56 16.89 40.77
N PHE A 50 37.18 16.02 39.97
CA PHE A 50 36.63 15.52 38.73
C PHE A 50 35.28 14.81 38.99
N ARG A 51 35.27 13.80 39.91
CA ARG A 51 34.08 13.01 40.21
C ARG A 51 32.95 13.78 40.86
N SER A 52 33.23 14.77 41.67
CA SER A 52 32.21 15.53 42.39
C SER A 52 31.69 16.77 41.64
N THR A 53 32.46 17.31 40.67
CA THR A 53 32.13 18.57 40.01
C THR A 53 32.06 18.43 38.50
N ILE A 54 33.05 17.85 37.84
CA ILE A 54 33.18 17.83 36.40
C ILE A 54 32.32 16.71 35.78
N GLU A 55 32.47 15.48 36.28
CA GLU A 55 31.72 14.32 35.76
C GLU A 55 30.19 14.52 35.83
N PRO A 56 29.59 15.07 36.90
CA PRO A 56 28.16 15.37 36.93
C PRO A 56 27.71 16.35 35.83
N ILE A 57 28.51 17.39 35.54
CA ILE A 57 28.24 18.35 34.46
C ILE A 57 28.25 17.61 33.10
N LEU A 58 29.27 16.77 32.85
CA LEU A 58 29.38 16.00 31.65
C LEU A 58 28.22 14.98 31.51
N GLN A 59 27.86 14.32 32.63
CA GLN A 59 26.73 13.37 32.65
C GLN A 59 25.40 14.03 32.31
N GLN A 60 25.13 15.19 32.91
CA GLN A 60 23.89 15.91 32.76
C GLN A 60 23.71 16.52 31.37
N HIS A 61 24.77 17.07 30.77
CA HIS A 61 24.67 17.90 29.59
C HIS A 61 25.33 17.33 28.33
N CYS A 62 26.24 16.34 28.44
CA CYS A 62 27.04 15.87 27.31
C CYS A 62 26.90 14.38 27.00
N TYR A 63 26.72 13.51 28.01
CA TYR A 63 26.73 12.06 27.81
C TYR A 63 25.56 11.54 26.99
N HIS A 64 24.49 12.27 26.97
CA HIS A 64 23.34 11.89 26.13
C HIS A 64 23.72 11.69 24.65
N CYS A 65 24.68 12.51 24.15
CA CYS A 65 25.14 12.49 22.75
C CYS A 65 26.60 12.03 22.60
N HIS A 66 27.40 12.00 23.66
CA HIS A 66 28.85 11.81 23.59
C HIS A 66 29.37 10.81 24.64
N SER A 67 28.74 9.61 24.74
CA SER A 67 29.21 8.57 25.67
C SER A 67 28.98 7.16 25.15
N HIS A 68 29.76 6.19 25.67
CA HIS A 68 29.53 4.77 25.46
C HIS A 68 28.23 4.30 26.15
N SER A 69 27.92 4.89 27.34
CA SER A 69 26.73 4.53 28.10
C SER A 69 25.40 4.90 27.43
N SER A 70 25.38 5.96 26.62
CA SER A 70 24.19 6.34 25.85
C SER A 70 24.11 5.63 24.49
N GLY A 71 25.18 4.93 24.09
CA GLY A 71 25.31 4.36 22.75
C GLY A 71 25.47 5.41 21.63
N SER A 72 25.38 6.71 21.95
CA SER A 72 25.50 7.82 21.01
C SER A 72 26.90 8.44 21.11
N MET A 73 27.64 8.40 20.02
CA MET A 73 29.00 8.97 19.91
C MET A 73 29.03 9.96 18.74
N GLU A 74 28.28 11.03 18.90
CA GLU A 74 28.09 12.04 17.86
C GLU A 74 29.43 12.60 17.36
N SER A 75 29.63 12.59 16.04
CA SER A 75 30.88 12.94 15.37
C SER A 75 32.09 12.11 15.79
N GLY A 76 31.89 10.93 16.38
CA GLY A 76 32.95 10.07 16.93
C GLY A 76 33.55 10.55 18.26
N LEU A 77 32.96 11.60 18.87
CA LEU A 77 33.43 12.13 20.15
C LEU A 77 32.80 11.36 21.31
N THR A 78 33.63 10.91 22.24
CA THR A 78 33.20 10.37 23.54
C THR A 78 33.79 11.19 24.68
N LEU A 79 32.98 11.53 25.69
CA LEU A 79 33.36 12.36 26.83
C LEU A 79 33.31 11.59 28.14
N ASP A 80 33.02 10.30 28.11
CA ASP A 80 32.92 9.42 29.27
C ASP A 80 34.24 8.68 29.64
N TRP A 81 35.36 9.04 28.99
CA TRP A 81 36.71 8.58 29.30
C TRP A 81 37.78 9.50 28.74
N ALA A 82 39.00 9.47 29.33
CA ALA A 82 40.09 10.41 29.04
C ALA A 82 40.54 10.37 27.58
N SER A 83 40.84 9.17 27.04
CA SER A 83 41.27 9.06 25.63
C SER A 83 40.22 9.45 24.63
N GLY A 84 38.92 9.39 24.98
CA GLY A 84 37.82 9.78 24.07
C GLY A 84 37.85 11.26 23.72
N TRP A 85 37.96 12.14 24.70
CA TRP A 85 38.04 13.57 24.41
C TRP A 85 39.43 14.01 23.95
N GLN A 86 40.52 13.26 24.29
CA GLN A 86 41.87 13.51 23.78
C GLN A 86 41.97 13.19 22.27
N THR A 87 41.40 12.06 21.82
CA THR A 87 41.30 11.71 20.40
C THR A 87 40.33 12.68 19.73
N GLY A 88 39.21 13.00 20.40
CA GLY A 88 38.19 13.90 19.94
C GLY A 88 37.29 13.27 18.85
N GLY A 89 36.53 14.11 18.20
CA GLY A 89 35.64 13.73 17.12
C GLY A 89 36.15 14.16 15.74
N SER A 90 35.24 14.26 14.76
CA SER A 90 35.55 14.66 13.37
C SER A 90 36.26 16.03 13.23
N ARG A 91 36.23 16.84 14.28
CA ARG A 91 36.88 18.15 14.31
C ARG A 91 38.20 18.14 15.11
N GLY A 92 38.71 16.98 15.55
CA GLY A 92 39.88 16.80 16.35
C GLY A 92 39.61 16.77 17.86
N PRO A 93 40.67 16.91 18.72
CA PRO A 93 40.54 16.84 20.16
C PRO A 93 39.48 17.79 20.72
N ALA A 94 38.62 17.29 21.61
CA ALA A 94 37.59 18.12 22.23
C ALA A 94 38.12 19.03 23.30
N ILE A 95 39.22 18.65 23.97
CA ILE A 95 39.86 19.36 25.07
C ILE A 95 41.36 19.41 24.81
N ILE A 96 41.95 20.57 24.97
CA ILE A 96 43.39 20.79 24.95
C ILE A 96 43.82 21.16 26.37
N PRO A 97 44.48 20.24 27.13
CA PRO A 97 44.88 20.51 28.52
C PRO A 97 45.66 21.82 28.66
N GLY A 98 45.31 22.61 29.66
CA GLY A 98 45.95 23.92 29.93
C GLY A 98 45.46 25.07 29.04
N LYS A 99 44.58 24.79 28.01
CA LYS A 99 44.15 25.80 27.02
C LYS A 99 42.63 25.82 26.87
N PRO A 100 41.90 26.43 27.79
CA PRO A 100 40.42 26.52 27.69
C PRO A 100 39.93 27.17 26.39
N ASP A 101 40.55 28.26 25.97
CA ASP A 101 40.10 29.02 24.80
C ASP A 101 40.29 28.27 23.46
N ASP A 102 41.30 27.37 23.41
CA ASP A 102 41.57 26.51 22.24
C ASP A 102 40.75 25.21 22.26
N SER A 103 40.09 24.90 23.38
CA SER A 103 39.32 23.65 23.56
C SER A 103 37.93 23.74 22.94
N LEU A 104 37.58 22.81 22.01
CA LEU A 104 36.28 22.78 21.32
C LEU A 104 35.12 22.63 22.31
N LEU A 105 35.29 21.86 23.38
CA LEU A 105 34.30 21.70 24.45
C LEU A 105 33.96 23.08 25.08
N ILE A 106 34.96 23.85 25.43
CA ILE A 106 34.76 25.17 26.06
C ILE A 106 34.13 26.17 25.07
N GLN A 107 34.56 26.15 23.82
CA GLN A 107 33.95 26.97 22.77
C GLN A 107 32.48 26.62 22.55
N ALA A 108 32.14 25.33 22.61
CA ALA A 108 30.78 24.85 22.46
C ALA A 108 29.86 25.30 23.62
N VAL A 109 30.26 25.09 24.89
CA VAL A 109 29.41 25.42 26.04
C VAL A 109 29.29 26.93 26.28
N ARG A 110 30.27 27.74 25.81
CA ARG A 110 30.20 29.21 25.82
C ARG A 110 29.22 29.76 24.78
N HIS A 111 28.86 28.97 23.77
CA HIS A 111 28.08 29.41 22.61
C HIS A 111 28.75 30.57 21.86
N THR A 112 30.07 30.51 21.70
CA THR A 112 30.84 31.58 21.04
C THR A 112 30.91 31.41 19.52
N ARG A 113 30.55 30.24 19.00
CA ARG A 113 30.53 29.93 17.54
C ARG A 113 29.16 29.42 17.12
N PRO A 114 28.53 30.01 16.10
CA PRO A 114 27.21 29.58 15.62
C PRO A 114 27.14 28.10 15.23
N GLU A 115 28.25 27.54 14.71
CA GLU A 115 28.38 26.16 14.30
C GLU A 115 28.73 25.17 15.43
N LEU A 116 28.79 25.59 16.67
CA LEU A 116 29.21 24.83 17.86
C LEU A 116 28.35 25.14 19.09
N LEU A 117 27.07 25.34 18.93
CA LEU A 117 26.14 25.61 20.04
C LEU A 117 25.71 24.27 20.67
N MET A 118 26.46 23.80 21.69
CA MET A 118 26.21 22.53 22.39
C MET A 118 26.43 22.70 23.90
N PRO A 119 25.52 22.19 24.76
CA PRO A 119 24.18 21.70 24.39
C PRO A 119 23.28 22.83 23.89
N ALA A 120 22.06 22.50 23.35
CA ALA A 120 21.12 23.49 22.84
C ALA A 120 20.79 24.57 23.89
N ASP A 121 20.58 24.13 25.15
CA ASP A 121 20.41 25.02 26.28
C ASP A 121 21.79 25.35 26.87
N LYS A 122 22.13 26.66 26.94
CA LYS A 122 23.41 27.10 27.45
C LYS A 122 23.58 26.76 28.93
N LEU A 123 24.75 26.20 29.30
CA LEU A 123 25.10 25.90 30.68
C LEU A 123 25.11 27.18 31.55
N SER A 124 24.92 27.01 32.85
CA SER A 124 25.07 28.11 33.79
C SER A 124 26.51 28.67 33.82
N ALA A 125 26.65 29.94 34.18
CA ALA A 125 27.96 30.57 34.25
C ALA A 125 28.91 29.92 35.32
N ALA A 126 28.33 29.18 36.27
CA ALA A 126 29.10 28.44 37.28
C ALA A 126 29.66 27.12 36.68
N GLU A 127 28.85 26.39 35.96
CA GLU A 127 29.26 25.13 35.28
C GLU A 127 30.33 25.42 34.21
N ILE A 128 30.12 26.46 33.40
CA ILE A 128 31.10 26.86 32.39
C ILE A 128 32.44 27.17 33.06
N ARG A 129 32.46 27.94 34.18
CA ARG A 129 33.70 28.23 34.92
C ARG A 129 34.35 26.95 35.47
N SER A 130 33.59 26.03 36.03
CA SER A 130 34.15 24.76 36.52
C SER A 130 34.83 23.96 35.41
N LEU A 131 34.25 23.91 34.21
CA LEU A 131 34.86 23.24 33.05
C LEU A 131 36.11 23.99 32.57
N GLU A 132 36.09 25.33 32.56
CA GLU A 132 37.25 26.16 32.19
C GLU A 132 38.44 25.98 33.17
N ASP A 133 38.16 25.98 34.48
CA ASP A 133 39.16 25.79 35.51
C ASP A 133 39.77 24.37 35.45
N TRP A 134 38.91 23.38 35.24
CA TRP A 134 39.36 21.98 35.03
C TRP A 134 40.32 21.86 33.84
N VAL A 135 39.94 22.47 32.68
CA VAL A 135 40.78 22.43 31.47
C VAL A 135 42.07 23.20 31.71
N ARG A 136 42.02 24.37 32.41
CA ARG A 136 43.17 25.18 32.73
C ARG A 136 44.17 24.46 33.64
N ASP A 137 43.65 23.64 34.58
CA ASP A 137 44.44 22.85 35.52
C ASP A 137 44.97 21.54 34.94
N GLY A 138 44.85 21.37 33.61
CA GLY A 138 45.40 20.24 32.85
C GLY A 138 44.44 19.15 32.51
N ALA A 139 43.12 19.33 32.73
CA ALA A 139 42.03 18.43 32.36
C ALA A 139 42.23 17.00 32.92
N HIS A 140 42.58 16.89 34.19
CA HIS A 140 42.80 15.59 34.85
C HIS A 140 41.49 14.77 34.83
N ASP A 141 41.53 13.57 34.21
CA ASP A 141 40.40 12.62 34.09
C ASP A 141 40.88 11.23 34.54
N PRO A 142 40.41 10.71 35.68
CA PRO A 142 40.83 9.41 36.19
C PRO A 142 40.32 8.20 35.39
N ARG A 143 39.45 8.40 34.38
CA ARG A 143 38.84 7.31 33.61
C ARG A 143 39.75 6.90 32.45
N ALA A 144 40.70 6.00 32.74
CA ALA A 144 41.74 5.56 31.80
C ALA A 144 41.22 4.53 30.76
N THR A 145 40.13 3.83 31.05
CA THR A 145 39.58 2.79 30.19
C THR A 145 38.21 3.22 29.64
N ALA A 146 37.97 2.94 28.36
CA ALA A 146 36.65 3.16 27.78
C ALA A 146 35.62 2.30 28.53
N PRO A 147 34.48 2.89 28.91
CA PRO A 147 33.35 2.07 29.36
C PRO A 147 32.99 1.04 28.31
N GLU A 148 32.52 -0.13 28.72
CA GLU A 148 31.92 -1.09 27.77
C GLU A 148 30.76 -0.42 27.04
N LYS A 149 30.73 -0.57 25.71
CA LYS A 149 29.60 -0.10 24.92
C LYS A 149 28.35 -0.76 25.49
N HIS A 150 27.36 0.04 25.84
CA HIS A 150 26.09 -0.50 26.32
C HIS A 150 25.46 -1.32 25.20
N THR A 151 25.68 -2.61 25.20
CA THR A 151 24.97 -3.55 24.34
C THR A 151 23.56 -3.67 24.88
N ILE A 152 22.58 -3.16 24.14
CA ILE A 152 21.18 -3.32 24.49
C ILE A 152 20.89 -4.81 24.53
N SER A 153 20.49 -5.30 25.69
CA SER A 153 20.23 -6.72 25.90
C SER A 153 19.10 -7.18 24.99
N THR A 154 19.27 -8.31 24.31
CA THR A 154 18.21 -9.02 23.61
C THR A 154 17.27 -9.76 24.59
N ASP A 155 17.57 -9.76 25.89
CA ASP A 155 16.74 -10.40 26.92
C ASP A 155 15.52 -9.53 27.25
N TRP A 156 14.62 -9.46 26.31
CA TRP A 156 13.30 -8.86 26.44
C TRP A 156 12.24 -9.86 25.99
N TRP A 157 11.06 -9.84 26.57
CA TRP A 157 10.04 -10.87 26.38
C TRP A 157 9.74 -11.15 24.90
N SER A 158 9.66 -10.10 24.07
CA SER A 158 9.27 -10.23 22.66
C SER A 158 10.36 -10.82 21.76
N TRP A 159 11.65 -10.67 22.14
CA TRP A 159 12.80 -11.18 21.37
C TRP A 159 13.18 -12.61 21.74
N ARG A 160 12.69 -13.13 22.89
CA ARG A 160 12.96 -14.49 23.32
C ARG A 160 12.37 -15.50 22.36
N PRO A 161 13.03 -16.65 22.13
CA PRO A 161 12.49 -17.74 21.32
C PRO A 161 11.09 -18.13 21.76
N LEU A 162 10.22 -18.43 20.80
CA LEU A 162 8.85 -18.82 21.05
C LEU A 162 8.81 -20.31 21.43
N LEU A 163 8.60 -20.59 22.70
CA LEU A 163 8.48 -21.94 23.24
C LEU A 163 7.02 -22.19 23.64
N ARG A 164 6.52 -23.40 23.37
CA ARG A 164 5.14 -23.78 23.76
C ARG A 164 5.04 -24.01 25.28
N PRO A 165 4.30 -23.18 26.03
CA PRO A 165 4.07 -23.41 27.43
C PRO A 165 3.18 -24.64 27.68
N ALA A 166 3.39 -25.32 28.80
CA ALA A 166 2.47 -26.36 29.25
C ALA A 166 1.13 -25.72 29.67
N VAL A 167 0.02 -26.32 29.26
CA VAL A 167 -1.30 -25.89 29.68
C VAL A 167 -1.45 -26.18 31.17
N PRO A 168 -1.77 -25.19 32.03
CA PRO A 168 -1.97 -25.44 33.46
C PRO A 168 -3.10 -26.43 33.71
N THR A 169 -2.96 -27.23 34.77
CA THR A 169 -4.06 -28.05 35.26
C THR A 169 -4.77 -27.27 36.37
N PRO A 170 -5.97 -26.72 36.12
CA PRO A 170 -6.68 -25.97 37.14
C PRO A 170 -7.04 -26.88 38.32
N PRO A 171 -7.12 -26.36 39.55
CA PRO A 171 -7.61 -27.13 40.69
C PRO A 171 -9.04 -27.63 40.45
N ALA A 172 -9.36 -28.83 40.99
CA ALA A 172 -10.68 -29.41 40.82
C ALA A 172 -11.74 -28.52 41.49
N ARG A 173 -12.55 -27.86 40.68
CA ARG A 173 -13.75 -27.13 41.15
C ARG A 173 -14.89 -28.11 41.37
N THR A 174 -15.63 -27.90 42.46
CA THR A 174 -16.70 -28.79 42.92
C THR A 174 -17.88 -28.96 41.93
N ASP A 175 -17.95 -28.10 40.91
CA ASP A 175 -19.04 -28.09 39.91
C ASP A 175 -18.70 -28.78 38.57
N ASN A 176 -17.61 -29.54 38.48
CA ASN A 176 -17.22 -30.25 37.27
C ASN A 176 -18.14 -31.45 36.97
N SER A 177 -19.39 -31.19 36.64
CA SER A 177 -20.26 -32.20 36.02
C SER A 177 -20.00 -32.41 34.53
N SER A 178 -19.08 -31.62 33.92
CA SER A 178 -18.76 -31.67 32.49
C SER A 178 -17.59 -32.62 32.21
N THR A 179 -17.83 -33.63 31.42
CA THR A 179 -16.83 -34.57 30.87
C THR A 179 -16.06 -33.98 29.70
N THR A 180 -16.33 -32.71 29.31
CA THR A 180 -15.67 -32.01 28.19
C THR A 180 -14.31 -31.47 28.64
N PRO A 181 -13.22 -31.73 27.90
CA PRO A 181 -11.92 -31.14 28.20
C PRO A 181 -12.03 -29.59 28.27
N LEU A 182 -11.38 -29.02 29.28
CA LEU A 182 -11.35 -27.56 29.47
C LEU A 182 -10.59 -26.91 28.30
N ASN A 183 -11.14 -25.78 27.77
CA ASN A 183 -10.45 -24.98 26.76
C ASN A 183 -9.10 -24.51 27.33
N PRO A 184 -7.98 -24.65 26.59
CA PRO A 184 -6.66 -24.23 27.08
C PRO A 184 -6.59 -22.76 27.52
N ILE A 185 -7.30 -21.86 26.85
CA ILE A 185 -7.39 -20.45 27.25
C ILE A 185 -7.97 -20.34 28.66
N ASP A 186 -9.06 -21.06 28.92
CA ASP A 186 -9.67 -21.04 30.24
C ASP A 186 -8.75 -21.63 31.31
N ALA A 187 -7.95 -22.65 30.97
CA ALA A 187 -6.98 -23.24 31.90
C ALA A 187 -5.94 -22.21 32.36
N PHE A 188 -5.37 -21.41 31.44
CA PHE A 188 -4.41 -20.36 31.80
C PHE A 188 -5.06 -19.28 32.67
N LEU A 189 -6.22 -18.77 32.28
CA LEU A 189 -6.89 -17.68 33.00
C LEU A 189 -7.44 -18.11 34.36
N LEU A 190 -7.99 -19.33 34.47
CA LEU A 190 -8.48 -19.84 35.75
C LEU A 190 -7.34 -20.10 36.72
N ALA A 191 -6.19 -20.60 36.25
CA ALA A 191 -5.02 -20.79 37.12
C ALA A 191 -4.56 -19.44 37.73
N GLU A 192 -4.61 -18.36 36.99
CA GLU A 192 -4.28 -17.01 37.49
C GLU A 192 -5.34 -16.50 38.49
N LEU A 193 -6.63 -16.67 38.20
CA LEU A 193 -7.71 -16.26 39.09
C LEU A 193 -7.69 -17.07 40.41
N ASP A 194 -7.49 -18.38 40.32
CA ASP A 194 -7.41 -19.25 41.48
C ASP A 194 -6.21 -18.91 42.39
N SER A 195 -5.06 -18.51 41.79
CA SER A 195 -3.90 -18.06 42.58
C SER A 195 -4.19 -16.83 43.44
N ARG A 196 -5.20 -16.02 43.04
CA ARG A 196 -5.66 -14.83 43.73
C ARG A 196 -6.95 -15.01 44.52
N ASN A 197 -7.51 -16.21 44.59
CA ASN A 197 -8.79 -16.54 45.17
C ASN A 197 -9.94 -15.69 44.61
N LEU A 198 -9.96 -15.52 43.27
CA LEU A 198 -10.99 -14.79 42.54
C LEU A 198 -11.86 -15.76 41.74
N GLU A 199 -13.14 -15.52 41.73
CA GLU A 199 -14.08 -16.28 40.89
C GLU A 199 -14.43 -15.46 39.66
N PRO A 200 -14.46 -16.11 38.45
CA PRO A 200 -14.90 -15.46 37.25
C PRO A 200 -16.40 -15.20 37.28
N ALA A 201 -16.85 -14.17 36.52
CA ALA A 201 -18.27 -13.94 36.29
C ALA A 201 -18.94 -15.14 35.61
N PRO A 202 -20.27 -15.31 35.82
CA PRO A 202 -21.03 -16.38 35.13
C PRO A 202 -21.01 -16.14 33.60
N LEU A 203 -21.41 -17.12 32.84
CA LEU A 203 -21.56 -17.02 31.39
C LEU A 203 -22.72 -16.04 31.06
N ALA A 204 -22.59 -15.31 29.98
CA ALA A 204 -23.64 -14.49 29.42
C ALA A 204 -24.80 -15.34 28.90
N ASP A 205 -25.99 -14.75 28.79
CA ASP A 205 -27.13 -15.41 28.17
C ASP A 205 -26.91 -15.63 26.66
N ARG A 206 -27.73 -16.51 26.09
CA ARG A 206 -27.56 -16.94 24.68
C ARG A 206 -27.76 -15.81 23.68
N ARG A 207 -28.62 -14.87 23.96
CA ARG A 207 -28.87 -13.70 23.08
C ARG A 207 -27.65 -12.78 23.07
N THR A 208 -27.10 -12.50 24.24
CA THR A 208 -25.83 -11.76 24.39
C THR A 208 -24.69 -12.47 23.62
N LEU A 209 -24.58 -13.79 23.77
CA LEU A 209 -23.51 -14.56 23.08
C LEU A 209 -23.62 -14.50 21.56
N ILE A 210 -24.82 -14.70 20.96
CA ILE A 210 -24.95 -14.64 19.49
C ILE A 210 -24.73 -13.23 18.97
N ARG A 211 -25.20 -12.19 19.69
CA ARG A 211 -25.00 -10.79 19.32
C ARG A 211 -23.51 -10.45 19.31
N ARG A 212 -22.76 -10.85 20.34
CA ARG A 212 -21.32 -10.67 20.45
C ARG A 212 -20.57 -11.41 19.35
N LEU A 213 -20.89 -12.69 19.11
CA LEU A 213 -20.26 -13.49 18.07
C LEU A 213 -20.42 -12.91 16.67
N THR A 214 -21.65 -12.53 16.33
CA THR A 214 -21.93 -11.99 14.99
C THR A 214 -21.24 -10.64 14.81
N MET A 215 -21.15 -9.83 15.86
CA MET A 215 -20.40 -8.57 15.81
C MET A 215 -18.89 -8.81 15.68
N ASP A 216 -18.30 -9.69 16.49
CA ASP A 216 -16.85 -9.96 16.43
C ASP A 216 -16.43 -10.57 15.09
N LEU A 217 -17.20 -11.51 14.54
CA LEU A 217 -16.83 -12.25 13.35
C LEU A 217 -17.33 -11.61 12.03
N HIS A 218 -18.43 -10.88 12.06
CA HIS A 218 -19.04 -10.28 10.85
C HIS A 218 -19.13 -8.76 10.88
N GLY A 219 -19.07 -8.10 12.05
CA GLY A 219 -19.36 -6.67 12.20
C GLY A 219 -20.80 -6.32 11.86
N LEU A 220 -21.73 -7.23 12.12
CA LEU A 220 -23.16 -7.11 11.87
C LEU A 220 -23.96 -7.62 13.08
N LEU A 221 -25.24 -7.29 13.16
CA LEU A 221 -26.14 -7.87 14.11
C LEU A 221 -26.68 -9.22 13.61
N PRO A 222 -26.99 -10.19 14.49
CA PRO A 222 -27.71 -11.41 14.09
C PRO A 222 -29.13 -11.07 13.65
N THR A 223 -29.73 -11.91 12.79
CA THR A 223 -31.15 -11.78 12.47
C THR A 223 -32.02 -12.37 13.56
N SER A 224 -33.30 -11.97 13.60
CA SER A 224 -34.26 -12.52 14.59
C SER A 224 -34.39 -14.04 14.49
N GLU A 225 -34.30 -14.60 13.28
CA GLU A 225 -34.34 -16.04 13.03
C GLU A 225 -33.09 -16.74 13.58
N GLN A 226 -31.90 -16.13 13.42
CA GLN A 226 -30.64 -16.66 13.95
C GLN A 226 -30.69 -16.68 15.49
N ILE A 227 -31.19 -15.62 16.11
CA ILE A 227 -31.35 -15.54 17.56
C ILE A 227 -32.30 -16.65 18.04
N ALA A 228 -33.50 -16.74 17.46
CA ALA A 228 -34.50 -17.74 17.85
C ALA A 228 -33.97 -19.17 17.66
N ALA A 229 -33.27 -19.46 16.56
CA ALA A 229 -32.66 -20.75 16.31
C ALA A 229 -31.59 -21.10 17.34
N PHE A 230 -30.71 -20.15 17.69
CA PHE A 230 -29.68 -20.39 18.69
C PHE A 230 -30.25 -20.50 20.10
N GLU A 231 -31.25 -19.69 20.49
CA GLU A 231 -31.93 -19.79 21.78
C GLU A 231 -32.65 -21.14 21.95
N ALA A 232 -33.22 -21.68 20.87
CA ALA A 232 -33.88 -22.99 20.88
C ALA A 232 -32.90 -24.19 20.93
N ASP A 233 -31.68 -24.06 20.43
CA ASP A 233 -30.69 -25.14 20.37
C ASP A 233 -29.99 -25.32 21.71
N GLN A 234 -30.53 -26.21 22.57
CA GLN A 234 -30.02 -26.52 23.90
C GLN A 234 -28.91 -27.58 23.91
N GLN A 235 -28.39 -27.98 22.75
CA GLN A 235 -27.33 -29.00 22.72
C GLN A 235 -26.00 -28.40 23.20
N PRO A 236 -25.15 -29.20 23.91
CA PRO A 236 -23.86 -28.70 24.45
C PRO A 236 -22.94 -28.07 23.39
N ALA A 237 -22.98 -28.58 22.15
CA ALA A 237 -22.16 -28.04 21.04
C ALA A 237 -22.81 -26.87 20.28
N ALA A 238 -23.91 -26.31 20.75
CA ALA A 238 -24.63 -25.23 20.02
C ALA A 238 -23.73 -24.00 19.76
N LEU A 239 -22.95 -23.57 20.75
CA LEU A 239 -22.04 -22.45 20.61
C LEU A 239 -20.96 -22.74 19.54
N SER A 240 -20.33 -23.93 19.61
CA SER A 240 -19.30 -24.31 18.63
C SER A 240 -19.84 -24.38 17.20
N ARG A 241 -21.08 -24.94 17.02
CA ARG A 241 -21.72 -24.96 15.69
C ARG A 241 -21.99 -23.54 15.17
N LEU A 242 -22.44 -22.63 16.04
CA LEU A 242 -22.67 -21.24 15.67
C LEU A 242 -21.36 -20.57 15.23
N VAL A 243 -20.29 -20.73 16.01
CA VAL A 243 -18.95 -20.22 15.67
C VAL A 243 -18.51 -20.76 14.31
N ASP A 244 -18.60 -22.08 14.10
CA ASP A 244 -18.19 -22.72 12.85
C ASP A 244 -19.00 -22.18 11.65
N SER A 245 -20.30 -21.96 11.82
CA SER A 245 -21.16 -21.39 10.77
C SER A 245 -20.81 -19.94 10.43
N LEU A 246 -20.49 -19.11 11.42
CA LEU A 246 -20.08 -17.72 11.22
C LEU A 246 -18.69 -17.65 10.56
N LEU A 247 -17.75 -18.49 10.94
CA LEU A 247 -16.42 -18.56 10.31
C LEU A 247 -16.47 -19.05 8.85
N GLN A 248 -17.49 -19.81 8.45
CA GLN A 248 -17.70 -20.22 7.06
C GLN A 248 -18.37 -19.14 6.20
N SER A 249 -19.01 -18.16 6.82
CA SER A 249 -19.69 -17.07 6.11
C SER A 249 -18.70 -16.15 5.43
N PRO A 250 -18.99 -15.67 4.20
CA PRO A 250 -18.12 -14.72 3.51
C PRO A 250 -18.03 -13.35 4.24
N ARG A 251 -18.93 -13.07 5.19
CA ARG A 251 -18.91 -11.86 6.01
C ARG A 251 -17.71 -11.83 6.97
N TYR A 252 -17.17 -13.01 7.31
CA TYR A 252 -15.93 -13.11 8.07
C TYR A 252 -14.76 -12.40 7.38
N GLY A 253 -14.54 -12.69 6.10
CA GLY A 253 -13.46 -12.05 5.35
C GLY A 253 -13.62 -10.53 5.24
N GLU A 254 -14.85 -10.01 5.07
CA GLU A 254 -15.10 -8.55 5.05
C GLU A 254 -14.72 -7.90 6.38
N ARG A 255 -15.06 -8.52 7.52
CA ARG A 255 -14.72 -8.02 8.84
C ARG A 255 -13.21 -8.02 9.10
N TRP A 256 -12.56 -9.15 8.85
CA TRP A 256 -11.16 -9.35 9.21
C TRP A 256 -10.18 -8.69 8.23
N ALA A 257 -10.56 -8.55 6.96
CA ALA A 257 -9.84 -7.70 6.01
C ALA A 257 -9.81 -6.24 6.47
N ARG A 258 -10.92 -5.70 7.02
CA ARG A 258 -10.97 -4.33 7.53
C ARG A 258 -9.95 -4.10 8.65
N HIS A 259 -9.83 -5.04 9.59
CA HIS A 259 -8.84 -4.94 10.66
C HIS A 259 -7.39 -4.95 10.13
N TRP A 260 -7.11 -5.74 9.09
CA TRP A 260 -5.80 -5.71 8.46
C TRP A 260 -5.52 -4.43 7.68
N MET A 261 -6.53 -3.89 7.00
CA MET A 261 -6.42 -2.62 6.29
C MET A 261 -6.05 -1.45 7.21
N ASP A 262 -6.50 -1.43 8.47
CA ASP A 262 -6.09 -0.44 9.46
C ASP A 262 -4.60 -0.58 9.82
N ALA A 263 -4.12 -1.81 10.00
CA ALA A 263 -2.73 -2.09 10.35
C ALA A 263 -1.74 -1.69 9.24
N VAL A 264 -2.21 -1.62 7.99
CA VAL A 264 -1.41 -1.22 6.82
C VAL A 264 -1.80 0.15 6.26
N HIS A 265 -2.52 0.95 7.03
CA HIS A 265 -3.03 2.29 6.73
C HIS A 265 -3.58 2.45 5.29
N PHE A 266 -4.36 1.48 4.83
CA PHE A 266 -4.95 1.47 3.49
C PHE A 266 -5.96 2.61 3.30
N ALA A 267 -5.83 3.34 2.18
CA ALA A 267 -6.79 4.32 1.70
C ALA A 267 -6.83 4.35 0.16
N ASP A 268 -7.91 4.93 -0.37
CA ASP A 268 -8.11 5.11 -1.81
C ASP A 268 -7.52 6.42 -2.34
N SER A 269 -6.62 7.07 -1.58
CA SER A 269 -5.94 8.30 -1.99
C SER A 269 -4.50 8.39 -1.50
N HIS A 270 -3.74 9.37 -2.01
CA HIS A 270 -2.31 9.54 -1.72
C HIS A 270 -2.02 10.06 -0.31
N GLY A 271 -2.85 10.99 0.17
CA GLY A 271 -2.54 11.81 1.34
C GLY A 271 -1.67 13.01 1.00
N PHE A 272 -1.21 13.72 2.05
CA PHE A 272 -0.44 14.95 1.95
C PHE A 272 -1.18 16.10 1.23
N GLU A 273 -0.45 17.09 0.74
CA GLU A 273 -1.01 18.30 0.11
C GLU A 273 -1.70 18.02 -1.23
N HIS A 274 -1.19 17.05 -1.99
CA HIS A 274 -1.73 16.60 -3.27
C HIS A 274 -2.40 15.24 -3.06
N ASP A 275 -3.56 15.24 -2.43
CA ASP A 275 -4.29 14.01 -2.10
C ASP A 275 -5.09 13.51 -3.31
N VAL A 276 -4.42 12.78 -4.19
CA VAL A 276 -4.96 12.26 -5.45
C VAL A 276 -5.65 10.91 -5.23
N PHE A 277 -6.79 10.71 -5.87
CA PHE A 277 -7.54 9.47 -5.83
C PHE A 277 -6.78 8.30 -6.48
N ARG A 278 -6.89 7.10 -5.90
CA ARG A 278 -6.29 5.83 -6.38
C ARG A 278 -7.41 4.88 -6.85
N PRO A 279 -7.91 5.02 -8.06
CA PRO A 279 -9.05 4.23 -8.55
C PRO A 279 -8.77 2.73 -8.60
N ALA A 280 -7.51 2.34 -8.61
CA ALA A 280 -7.04 0.95 -8.68
C ALA A 280 -6.54 0.40 -7.33
N ALA A 281 -6.91 0.98 -6.18
CA ALA A 281 -6.52 0.47 -4.87
C ALA A 281 -7.38 -0.73 -4.42
N TRP A 282 -8.65 -0.76 -4.77
CA TRP A 282 -9.65 -1.73 -4.32
C TRP A 282 -9.32 -3.22 -4.57
N PRO A 283 -8.55 -3.65 -5.58
CA PRO A 283 -8.26 -5.08 -5.77
C PRO A 283 -7.50 -5.70 -4.61
N TYR A 284 -6.66 -4.92 -3.90
CA TYR A 284 -5.99 -5.38 -2.69
C TYR A 284 -6.96 -5.67 -1.54
N ARG A 285 -7.99 -4.83 -1.35
CA ARG A 285 -9.07 -5.10 -0.38
C ARG A 285 -9.78 -6.41 -0.69
N ASP A 286 -10.15 -6.63 -1.95
CA ASP A 286 -10.85 -7.83 -2.39
C ASP A 286 -9.98 -9.10 -2.22
N TYR A 287 -8.68 -8.98 -2.51
CA TYR A 287 -7.70 -10.03 -2.22
C TYR A 287 -7.70 -10.39 -0.73
N LEU A 288 -7.64 -9.40 0.17
CA LEU A 288 -7.65 -9.66 1.61
C LEU A 288 -8.92 -10.40 2.05
N ILE A 289 -10.09 -9.94 1.59
CA ILE A 289 -11.38 -10.58 1.90
C ILE A 289 -11.36 -12.05 1.48
N ASP A 290 -10.87 -12.34 0.30
CA ASP A 290 -10.78 -13.69 -0.24
C ASP A 290 -9.82 -14.57 0.58
N ARG A 291 -8.62 -14.06 0.91
CA ARG A 291 -7.61 -14.81 1.69
C ARG A 291 -8.08 -15.15 3.11
N PHE A 292 -8.72 -14.18 3.79
CA PHE A 292 -9.32 -14.45 5.11
C PHE A 292 -10.45 -15.48 5.01
N ASN A 293 -11.32 -15.39 4.01
CA ASN A 293 -12.40 -16.36 3.80
C ASN A 293 -11.89 -17.77 3.53
N GLN A 294 -10.79 -17.91 2.80
CA GLN A 294 -10.15 -19.20 2.50
C GLN A 294 -9.30 -19.72 3.66
N ASP A 295 -9.12 -18.96 4.74
CA ASP A 295 -8.22 -19.30 5.86
C ASP A 295 -6.79 -19.62 5.38
N VAL A 296 -6.28 -18.80 4.46
CA VAL A 296 -4.94 -18.97 3.89
C VAL A 296 -3.90 -18.89 5.00
N PRO A 297 -2.93 -19.84 5.08
CA PRO A 297 -1.86 -19.80 6.06
C PRO A 297 -1.14 -18.46 6.12
N TRP A 298 -0.92 -17.95 7.35
CA TRP A 298 -0.36 -16.60 7.53
C TRP A 298 1.02 -16.41 6.90
N ASP A 299 1.89 -17.41 7.01
CA ASP A 299 3.21 -17.41 6.36
C ASP A 299 3.10 -17.32 4.83
N ARG A 300 2.06 -17.91 4.24
CA ARG A 300 1.76 -17.75 2.83
C ARG A 300 1.26 -16.34 2.51
N MET A 301 0.37 -15.77 3.33
CA MET A 301 -0.10 -14.38 3.13
C MET A 301 1.04 -13.35 3.22
N ILE A 302 2.05 -13.59 4.06
CA ILE A 302 3.28 -12.77 4.11
C ILE A 302 4.01 -12.82 2.77
N ARG A 303 4.24 -14.02 2.22
CA ARG A 303 4.90 -14.22 0.92
C ARG A 303 4.10 -13.59 -0.22
N GLU A 304 2.79 -13.74 -0.22
CA GLU A 304 1.90 -13.16 -1.22
C GLU A 304 1.98 -11.62 -1.21
N GLN A 305 1.90 -10.99 -0.04
CA GLN A 305 1.86 -9.53 0.07
C GLN A 305 3.20 -8.84 -0.22
N LEU A 306 4.30 -9.50 0.04
CA LEU A 306 5.63 -8.92 -0.22
C LEU A 306 6.24 -9.31 -1.57
N ALA A 307 5.96 -10.51 -2.06
CA ALA A 307 6.63 -11.05 -3.23
C ALA A 307 5.81 -12.14 -3.97
N ALA A 308 4.51 -11.89 -4.21
CA ALA A 308 3.66 -12.80 -5.01
C ALA A 308 4.27 -13.10 -6.39
N ASP A 309 4.88 -12.10 -7.00
CA ASP A 309 5.57 -12.17 -8.29
C ASP A 309 6.77 -13.13 -8.30
N VAL A 310 7.34 -13.45 -7.13
CA VAL A 310 8.46 -14.38 -6.99
C VAL A 310 8.01 -15.78 -6.61
N PHE A 311 7.16 -15.87 -5.57
CA PHE A 311 6.73 -17.17 -5.04
C PHE A 311 5.67 -17.86 -5.91
N PHE A 312 4.88 -17.05 -6.64
CA PHE A 312 3.74 -17.54 -7.43
C PHE A 312 3.71 -16.90 -8.84
N PRO A 313 4.81 -16.95 -9.61
CA PRO A 313 4.95 -16.15 -10.83
C PRO A 313 3.95 -16.50 -11.95
N THR A 314 3.35 -17.69 -11.89
CA THR A 314 2.34 -18.15 -12.86
C THR A 314 0.90 -17.92 -12.39
N ASP A 315 0.69 -17.61 -11.12
CA ASP A 315 -0.62 -17.33 -10.55
C ASP A 315 -0.86 -15.82 -10.46
N THR A 316 -1.19 -15.20 -11.57
CA THR A 316 -1.44 -13.76 -11.65
C THR A 316 -2.70 -13.30 -10.89
N SER A 317 -3.56 -14.23 -10.46
CA SER A 317 -4.67 -13.91 -9.55
C SER A 317 -4.21 -13.41 -8.19
N LEU A 318 -2.94 -13.67 -7.82
CA LEU A 318 -2.29 -13.20 -6.60
C LEU A 318 -1.61 -11.83 -6.74
N THR A 319 -1.52 -11.28 -7.96
CA THR A 319 -0.94 -9.94 -8.15
C THR A 319 -1.55 -8.86 -7.24
N PRO A 320 -2.87 -8.86 -6.95
CA PRO A 320 -3.46 -7.88 -6.01
C PRO A 320 -2.85 -7.87 -4.62
N ALA A 321 -2.19 -8.95 -4.16
CA ALA A 321 -1.48 -9.00 -2.89
C ALA A 321 -0.38 -7.92 -2.79
N LEU A 322 0.28 -7.60 -3.91
CA LEU A 322 1.31 -6.55 -3.99
C LEU A 322 0.76 -5.14 -3.70
N GLY A 323 -0.56 -4.97 -3.64
CA GLY A 323 -1.21 -3.77 -3.15
C GLY A 323 -0.82 -3.41 -1.71
N PHE A 324 -0.34 -4.37 -0.90
CA PHE A 324 0.30 -4.12 0.39
C PHE A 324 1.41 -3.08 0.27
N LEU A 325 2.29 -3.23 -0.70
CA LEU A 325 3.41 -2.31 -0.93
C LEU A 325 2.95 -0.92 -1.43
N GLY A 326 1.74 -0.83 -1.99
CA GLY A 326 1.12 0.42 -2.43
C GLY A 326 0.21 1.08 -1.38
N ALA A 327 -0.10 0.39 -0.27
CA ALA A 327 -1.14 0.82 0.68
C ALA A 327 -0.82 2.15 1.38
N GLY A 328 0.44 2.41 1.70
CA GLY A 328 0.89 3.60 2.45
C GLY A 328 0.73 4.93 1.71
N THR A 329 1.19 5.98 2.35
CA THR A 329 1.14 7.36 1.84
C THR A 329 2.02 7.58 0.60
N TYR A 330 1.75 8.64 -0.18
CA TYR A 330 2.58 9.06 -1.30
C TYR A 330 2.59 10.59 -1.41
N ASP A 331 3.72 11.22 -1.14
CA ASP A 331 3.86 12.66 -1.25
C ASP A 331 4.17 13.08 -2.69
N HIS A 332 3.11 13.40 -3.44
CA HIS A 332 3.22 13.82 -4.83
C HIS A 332 4.02 15.12 -5.01
N SER A 333 3.91 16.05 -4.06
CA SER A 333 4.64 17.33 -4.09
C SER A 333 6.14 17.11 -3.86
N ALA A 334 6.50 16.40 -2.80
CA ALA A 334 7.89 16.10 -2.47
C ALA A 334 8.59 15.27 -3.54
N ALA A 335 7.89 14.32 -4.16
CA ALA A 335 8.41 13.55 -5.28
C ALA A 335 8.87 14.43 -6.45
N ALA A 336 8.29 15.64 -6.63
CA ALA A 336 8.70 16.61 -7.64
C ALA A 336 9.81 17.54 -7.19
N THR A 337 9.66 18.08 -5.98
CA THR A 337 10.44 19.21 -5.49
C THR A 337 11.68 18.79 -4.71
N ALA A 338 11.63 17.63 -4.05
CA ALA A 338 12.70 17.08 -3.22
C ALA A 338 12.85 15.55 -3.40
N PRO A 339 13.17 15.05 -4.62
CA PRO A 339 13.07 13.61 -4.94
C PRO A 339 13.92 12.71 -4.03
N LYS A 340 15.12 13.13 -3.60
CA LYS A 340 15.95 12.35 -2.69
C LYS A 340 15.29 12.14 -1.33
N ASN A 341 14.72 13.20 -0.76
CA ASN A 341 14.00 13.14 0.51
C ASN A 341 12.74 12.28 0.36
N PHE A 342 11.97 12.51 -0.71
CA PHE A 342 10.80 11.72 -1.02
C PHE A 342 11.11 10.22 -1.10
N GLU A 343 12.10 9.82 -1.89
CA GLU A 343 12.46 8.41 -2.03
C GLU A 343 12.91 7.77 -0.72
N ASN A 344 13.59 8.53 0.14
CA ASN A 344 13.98 8.04 1.47
C ASN A 344 12.76 7.86 2.38
N LEU A 345 11.82 8.82 2.39
CA LEU A 345 10.62 8.77 3.22
C LEU A 345 9.61 7.74 2.71
N ASP A 346 9.50 7.53 1.39
CA ASP A 346 8.64 6.50 0.81
C ASP A 346 9.12 5.08 1.19
N ARG A 347 10.44 4.86 1.23
CA ARG A 347 11.01 3.62 1.76
C ARG A 347 10.87 3.49 3.28
N ASP A 348 11.01 4.61 4.03
CA ASP A 348 10.76 4.65 5.47
C ASP A 348 9.32 4.20 5.79
N ASP A 349 8.34 4.69 5.04
CA ASP A 349 6.94 4.28 5.14
C ASP A 349 6.77 2.76 4.92
N LEU A 350 7.35 2.21 3.85
CA LEU A 350 7.31 0.76 3.57
C LEU A 350 7.95 -0.09 4.68
N VAL A 351 9.08 0.36 5.23
CA VAL A 351 9.77 -0.32 6.34
C VAL A 351 8.90 -0.28 7.59
N ASN A 352 8.39 0.89 7.97
CA ASN A 352 7.56 1.05 9.16
C ASN A 352 6.24 0.26 9.05
N GLN A 353 5.56 0.33 7.88
CA GLN A 353 4.36 -0.45 7.61
C GLN A 353 4.64 -1.95 7.75
N THR A 354 5.69 -2.46 7.13
CA THR A 354 6.04 -3.89 7.15
C THR A 354 6.36 -4.38 8.55
N MET A 355 7.22 -3.67 9.27
CA MET A 355 7.67 -4.10 10.60
C MET A 355 6.56 -3.93 11.65
N SER A 356 5.80 -2.85 11.60
CA SER A 356 4.65 -2.66 12.50
C SER A 356 3.55 -3.68 12.23
N ALA A 357 3.15 -3.89 10.96
CA ALA A 357 2.04 -4.78 10.63
C ALA A 357 2.35 -6.25 10.94
N PHE A 358 3.52 -6.74 10.58
CA PHE A 358 3.84 -8.16 10.75
C PHE A 358 4.48 -8.50 12.08
N THR A 359 5.26 -7.59 12.70
CA THR A 359 6.08 -7.90 13.88
C THR A 359 5.79 -7.05 15.11
N SER A 360 4.88 -6.07 15.01
CA SER A 360 4.63 -5.09 16.09
C SER A 360 5.93 -4.43 16.59
N THR A 361 6.81 -4.05 15.68
CA THR A 361 8.12 -3.47 15.99
C THR A 361 8.23 -2.07 15.42
N THR A 362 8.60 -1.10 16.27
CA THR A 362 8.88 0.29 15.89
C THR A 362 10.36 0.43 15.53
N VAL A 363 10.68 0.70 14.26
CA VAL A 363 12.08 0.76 13.77
C VAL A 363 12.52 2.18 13.39
N SER A 364 11.60 3.12 13.26
CA SER A 364 11.86 4.48 12.73
C SER A 364 12.87 5.28 13.56
N CYS A 365 12.99 5.03 14.88
CA CYS A 365 14.00 5.68 15.71
C CYS A 365 15.42 5.37 15.24
N ALA A 366 15.64 4.19 14.66
CA ALA A 366 16.95 3.77 14.16
C ALA A 366 17.38 4.47 12.85
N ARG A 367 16.54 5.35 12.28
CA ARG A 367 16.90 6.17 11.12
C ARG A 367 18.05 7.15 11.42
N CYS A 368 18.09 7.74 12.63
CA CYS A 368 19.05 8.78 12.97
C CYS A 368 20.20 8.28 13.84
N HIS A 369 19.99 7.25 14.66
CA HIS A 369 20.94 6.65 15.59
C HIS A 369 20.48 5.23 15.94
N ASP A 370 21.32 4.37 16.50
CA ASP A 370 20.89 3.06 17.00
C ASP A 370 19.69 3.25 17.95
N HIS A 371 18.70 2.36 17.88
CA HIS A 371 17.49 2.50 18.71
C HIS A 371 17.87 2.57 20.19
N LYS A 372 17.26 3.53 20.93
CA LYS A 372 17.72 3.84 22.29
C LYS A 372 17.50 2.71 23.28
N PHE A 373 16.43 1.96 23.12
CA PHE A 373 15.97 0.97 24.10
C PHE A 373 15.98 -0.46 23.56
N ASP A 374 15.71 -0.63 22.27
CA ASP A 374 15.61 -1.92 21.63
C ASP A 374 16.88 -2.27 20.84
N PRO A 375 17.20 -3.54 20.67
CA PRO A 375 18.43 -3.98 20.00
C PRO A 375 18.32 -3.86 18.47
N ILE A 376 18.00 -2.67 17.98
CA ILE A 376 17.83 -2.34 16.57
C ILE A 376 18.88 -1.29 16.20
N SER A 377 19.81 -1.65 15.33
CA SER A 377 20.86 -0.74 14.89
C SER A 377 20.42 0.11 13.69
N GLN A 378 21.13 1.21 13.43
CA GLN A 378 20.99 1.94 12.17
C GLN A 378 21.25 1.03 10.96
N ALA A 379 22.21 0.11 11.07
CA ALA A 379 22.52 -0.83 10.00
C ALA A 379 21.31 -1.72 9.67
N ASP A 380 20.60 -2.25 10.67
CA ASP A 380 19.37 -3.03 10.46
C ASP A 380 18.31 -2.21 9.74
N TYR A 381 18.08 -0.96 10.20
CA TYR A 381 17.09 -0.06 9.62
C TYR A 381 17.38 0.23 8.14
N TYR A 382 18.63 0.59 7.81
CA TYR A 382 19.00 0.86 6.41
C TYR A 382 19.09 -0.42 5.56
N SER A 383 19.38 -1.57 6.16
CA SER A 383 19.29 -2.86 5.48
C SER A 383 17.83 -3.21 5.10
N LEU A 384 16.86 -2.90 5.98
CA LEU A 384 15.43 -2.98 5.66
C LEU A 384 15.04 -2.00 4.54
N GLN A 385 15.55 -0.75 4.55
CA GLN A 385 15.34 0.17 3.42
C GLN A 385 15.94 -0.34 2.11
N ALA A 386 17.07 -1.05 2.16
CA ALA A 386 17.69 -1.63 0.98
C ALA A 386 16.86 -2.75 0.36
N VAL A 387 15.96 -3.39 1.12
CA VAL A 387 14.99 -4.35 0.57
C VAL A 387 14.09 -3.68 -0.45
N PHE A 388 13.62 -2.47 -0.18
CA PHE A 388 12.67 -1.73 -1.03
C PHE A 388 13.35 -0.74 -2.00
N ALA A 389 14.66 -0.83 -2.16
CA ALA A 389 15.43 0.13 -2.96
C ALA A 389 15.16 0.09 -4.47
N GLY A 390 14.54 -0.99 -4.96
CA GLY A 390 14.28 -1.20 -6.39
C GLY A 390 12.82 -1.04 -6.80
N ILE A 391 11.96 -0.50 -5.94
CA ILE A 391 10.54 -0.31 -6.25
C ILE A 391 10.09 1.14 -6.04
N GLY A 392 8.96 1.48 -6.62
CA GLY A 392 8.23 2.73 -6.41
C GLY A 392 6.73 2.50 -6.54
N LYS A 393 5.91 3.36 -5.90
CA LYS A 393 4.45 3.25 -5.90
C LYS A 393 3.83 3.82 -7.18
N GLY A 394 2.84 3.12 -7.74
CA GLY A 394 2.09 3.54 -8.91
C GLY A 394 1.11 2.47 -9.40
N GLU A 395 0.47 2.72 -10.54
CA GLU A 395 -0.42 1.73 -11.16
C GLU A 395 0.36 0.70 -11.98
N ILE A 396 0.03 -0.56 -11.80
CA ILE A 396 0.48 -1.68 -12.63
C ILE A 396 -0.73 -2.34 -13.30
N SER A 397 -0.49 -2.97 -14.44
CA SER A 397 -1.51 -3.72 -15.19
C SER A 397 -1.28 -5.22 -15.02
N TYR A 398 -2.34 -5.99 -14.83
CA TYR A 398 -2.27 -7.44 -14.68
C TYR A 398 -3.54 -8.13 -15.25
N ASP A 399 -3.41 -9.38 -15.64
CA ASP A 399 -4.56 -10.22 -15.99
C ASP A 399 -4.95 -11.06 -14.77
N ALA A 400 -6.19 -10.94 -14.31
CA ALA A 400 -6.65 -11.69 -13.13
C ALA A 400 -6.80 -13.20 -13.40
N ASP A 401 -7.05 -13.58 -14.65
CA ASP A 401 -7.06 -14.99 -15.07
C ASP A 401 -5.66 -15.41 -15.52
N PRO A 402 -5.00 -16.37 -14.84
CA PRO A 402 -3.67 -16.83 -15.21
C PRO A 402 -3.58 -17.38 -16.65
N LYS A 403 -4.68 -17.87 -17.21
CA LYS A 403 -4.71 -18.36 -18.61
C LYS A 403 -4.61 -17.20 -19.59
N ILE A 404 -5.35 -16.11 -19.32
CA ILE A 404 -5.28 -14.90 -20.15
C ILE A 404 -3.89 -14.27 -20.01
N ALA A 405 -3.33 -14.24 -18.81
CA ALA A 405 -1.98 -13.76 -18.57
C ALA A 405 -0.92 -14.54 -19.37
N ALA A 406 -0.99 -15.87 -19.35
CA ALA A 406 -0.09 -16.75 -20.10
C ALA A 406 -0.27 -16.54 -21.63
N GLU A 407 -1.50 -16.39 -22.10
CA GLU A 407 -1.80 -16.13 -23.51
C GLU A 407 -1.26 -14.76 -23.94
N ARG A 408 -1.50 -13.72 -23.15
CA ARG A 408 -0.96 -12.37 -23.40
C ARG A 408 0.57 -12.37 -23.43
N GLN A 409 1.22 -13.00 -22.46
CA GLN A 409 2.68 -13.12 -22.41
C GLN A 409 3.23 -13.86 -23.64
N HIS A 410 2.56 -14.93 -24.07
CA HIS A 410 2.93 -15.67 -25.27
C HIS A 410 2.90 -14.78 -26.51
N TRP A 411 1.77 -14.07 -26.73
CA TRP A 411 1.65 -13.22 -27.92
C TRP A 411 2.53 -11.98 -27.87
N GLN A 412 2.78 -11.39 -26.68
CA GLN A 412 3.74 -10.30 -26.51
C GLN A 412 5.18 -10.72 -26.83
N ARG A 413 5.59 -11.93 -26.38
CA ARG A 413 6.89 -12.49 -26.73
C ARG A 413 7.05 -12.66 -28.24
N LEU A 414 6.04 -13.16 -28.91
CA LEU A 414 6.06 -13.33 -30.37
C LEU A 414 6.02 -11.99 -31.10
N LEU A 415 5.28 -11.02 -30.63
CA LEU A 415 5.25 -9.66 -31.17
C LEU A 415 6.62 -8.98 -31.08
N THR A 416 7.27 -9.08 -29.91
CA THR A 416 8.64 -8.58 -29.72
C THR A 416 9.62 -9.27 -30.65
N ALA A 417 9.58 -10.62 -30.71
CA ALA A 417 10.45 -11.38 -31.61
C ALA A 417 10.24 -11.01 -33.08
N ALA A 418 9.01 -10.73 -33.48
CA ALA A 418 8.66 -10.29 -34.84
C ALA A 418 9.20 -8.87 -35.10
N THR A 419 9.07 -7.97 -34.17
CA THR A 419 9.59 -6.58 -34.26
C THR A 419 11.12 -6.55 -34.37
N ASP A 420 11.81 -7.32 -33.54
CA ASP A 420 13.26 -7.40 -33.47
C ASP A 420 13.84 -8.33 -34.56
N ARG A 421 13.00 -8.98 -35.36
CA ARG A 421 13.38 -10.02 -36.34
C ARG A 421 14.25 -11.13 -35.74
N ASN A 422 13.92 -11.57 -34.52
CA ASN A 422 14.67 -12.60 -33.82
C ASN A 422 14.54 -13.97 -34.53
N ALA A 423 15.57 -14.30 -35.31
CA ALA A 423 15.59 -15.51 -36.13
C ALA A 423 15.47 -16.80 -35.30
N ALA A 424 16.01 -16.84 -34.08
CA ALA A 424 15.96 -18.04 -33.25
C ALA A 424 14.51 -18.39 -32.87
N VAL A 425 13.71 -17.41 -32.52
CA VAL A 425 12.28 -17.59 -32.16
C VAL A 425 11.42 -17.80 -33.41
N LEU A 426 11.60 -16.96 -34.43
CA LEU A 426 10.77 -16.96 -35.64
C LEU A 426 10.98 -18.17 -36.55
N SER A 427 12.08 -18.89 -36.42
CA SER A 427 12.36 -20.10 -37.20
C SER A 427 11.88 -21.40 -36.56
N GLU A 428 11.24 -21.30 -35.37
CA GLU A 428 10.62 -22.47 -34.72
C GLU A 428 9.50 -23.06 -35.59
N PRO A 429 9.28 -24.38 -35.55
CA PRO A 429 8.23 -25.03 -36.37
C PRO A 429 6.82 -24.44 -36.16
N ALA A 430 6.49 -24.01 -34.93
CA ALA A 430 5.18 -23.44 -34.62
C ALA A 430 4.94 -22.12 -35.36
N GLN A 431 5.95 -21.22 -35.44
CA GLN A 431 5.84 -19.94 -36.13
C GLN A 431 5.85 -20.12 -37.67
N THR A 432 6.56 -21.13 -38.14
CA THR A 432 6.53 -21.50 -39.56
C THR A 432 5.12 -22.00 -39.95
N GLN A 433 4.49 -22.82 -39.10
CA GLN A 433 3.12 -23.29 -39.31
C GLN A 433 2.12 -22.13 -39.28
N LEU A 434 2.20 -21.25 -38.24
CA LEU A 434 1.38 -20.03 -38.14
C LEU A 434 1.46 -19.18 -39.41
N THR A 435 2.68 -19.04 -39.97
CA THR A 435 2.88 -18.30 -41.22
C THR A 435 2.22 -18.98 -42.42
N SER A 436 2.34 -20.28 -42.53
CA SER A 436 1.69 -21.06 -43.61
C SER A 436 0.17 -20.97 -43.52
N ASP A 437 -0.39 -21.12 -42.32
CA ASP A 437 -1.84 -21.02 -42.11
C ASP A 437 -2.35 -19.61 -42.44
N TRP A 438 -1.58 -18.57 -42.06
CA TRP A 438 -1.88 -17.18 -42.40
C TRP A 438 -1.84 -16.96 -43.92
N GLU A 439 -0.84 -17.47 -44.65
CA GLU A 439 -0.76 -17.36 -46.12
C GLU A 439 -1.98 -18.03 -46.80
N GLN A 440 -2.37 -19.19 -46.31
CA GLN A 440 -3.53 -19.90 -46.84
C GLN A 440 -4.85 -19.11 -46.64
N GLN A 441 -4.99 -18.45 -45.50
CA GLN A 441 -6.16 -17.62 -45.18
C GLN A 441 -6.22 -16.32 -46.00
N GLN A 442 -5.06 -15.73 -46.29
CA GLN A 442 -4.99 -14.46 -47.03
C GLN A 442 -5.23 -14.62 -48.53
N GLY A 443 -4.94 -15.78 -49.11
CA GLY A 443 -4.95 -16.00 -50.56
C GLY A 443 -3.84 -15.21 -51.27
N GLN A 444 -4.05 -14.93 -52.57
CA GLN A 444 -3.07 -14.17 -53.35
C GLN A 444 -3.12 -12.66 -53.00
N PRO A 445 -1.96 -12.01 -52.80
CA PRO A 445 -1.90 -10.58 -52.50
C PRO A 445 -2.55 -9.76 -53.65
N ALA A 446 -3.26 -8.72 -53.26
CA ALA A 446 -3.83 -7.76 -54.23
C ALA A 446 -2.72 -7.13 -55.08
N THR A 447 -2.96 -6.98 -56.38
CA THR A 447 -2.08 -6.23 -57.29
C THR A 447 -2.47 -4.77 -57.28
N TRP A 448 -1.50 -3.91 -57.00
CA TRP A 448 -1.71 -2.49 -56.93
C TRP A 448 -1.16 -1.81 -58.18
N THR A 449 -2.02 -1.08 -58.91
CA THR A 449 -1.69 -0.38 -60.13
C THR A 449 -1.49 1.12 -59.82
N PRO A 450 -0.34 1.71 -60.15
CA PRO A 450 -0.13 3.18 -59.94
C PRO A 450 -1.22 4.00 -60.64
N LEU A 451 -1.72 5.03 -59.97
CA LEU A 451 -2.59 6.02 -60.59
C LEU A 451 -1.77 6.85 -61.59
N ARG A 452 -2.24 6.89 -62.85
CA ARG A 452 -1.59 7.73 -63.87
C ARG A 452 -1.96 9.18 -63.64
N LEU A 453 -1.06 9.95 -63.08
CA LEU A 453 -1.29 11.29 -62.65
C LEU A 453 -1.58 12.27 -63.81
N GLN A 454 -2.64 13.03 -63.71
CA GLN A 454 -3.05 14.05 -64.65
C GLN A 454 -2.74 15.46 -64.12
N SER A 455 -3.03 15.69 -62.84
CA SER A 455 -2.66 16.89 -62.10
C SER A 455 -2.48 16.62 -60.61
N PHE A 456 -1.71 17.45 -59.96
CA PHE A 456 -1.56 17.48 -58.48
C PHE A 456 -1.36 18.93 -58.06
N VAL A 457 -2.12 19.38 -57.06
CA VAL A 457 -2.17 20.77 -56.64
C VAL A 457 -2.25 20.84 -55.13
N SER A 458 -1.41 21.70 -54.56
CA SER A 458 -1.56 22.20 -53.20
C SER A 458 -2.53 23.38 -53.20
N VAL A 459 -3.52 23.36 -52.30
CA VAL A 459 -4.47 24.49 -52.16
C VAL A 459 -3.85 25.64 -51.35
N ASP A 460 -2.93 25.31 -50.46
CA ASP A 460 -2.36 26.19 -49.44
C ASP A 460 -0.88 26.56 -49.67
N ALA A 461 -0.46 26.52 -50.94
CA ALA A 461 0.81 27.04 -51.46
C ALA A 461 2.10 26.19 -51.22
N ALA A 462 2.00 24.91 -50.83
CA ALA A 462 3.13 24.02 -50.95
C ALA A 462 3.50 23.74 -52.39
N GLU A 463 4.78 23.58 -52.69
CA GLU A 463 5.26 23.22 -54.04
C GLU A 463 5.26 21.68 -54.18
N LEU A 464 4.65 21.15 -55.22
CA LEU A 464 4.57 19.72 -55.49
C LEU A 464 5.36 19.36 -56.74
N SER A 465 6.18 18.32 -56.66
CA SER A 465 6.97 17.82 -57.79
C SER A 465 6.81 16.31 -57.94
N LEU A 466 6.70 15.85 -59.18
CA LEU A 466 6.66 14.43 -59.53
C LEU A 466 8.07 13.87 -59.62
N LEU A 467 8.33 12.78 -58.91
CA LEU A 467 9.60 12.04 -58.94
C LEU A 467 9.56 10.89 -59.95
N GLU A 468 10.71 10.35 -60.32
CA GLU A 468 10.87 9.28 -61.29
C GLU A 468 10.10 7.99 -60.94
N ASP A 469 9.96 7.69 -59.63
CA ASP A 469 9.22 6.52 -59.14
C ASP A 469 7.71 6.70 -59.13
N GLY A 470 7.19 7.87 -59.65
CA GLY A 470 5.79 8.20 -59.67
C GLY A 470 5.20 8.70 -58.36
N SER A 471 6.04 9.02 -57.36
CA SER A 471 5.62 9.68 -56.11
C SER A 471 5.62 11.21 -56.27
N ILE A 472 4.82 11.88 -55.45
CA ILE A 472 4.74 13.36 -55.41
C ILE A 472 5.49 13.80 -54.14
N LEU A 473 6.49 14.69 -54.33
CA LEU A 473 7.24 15.31 -53.22
C LEU A 473 6.73 16.74 -52.98
N SER A 474 6.42 17.07 -51.74
CA SER A 474 6.06 18.40 -51.28
C SER A 474 7.30 19.15 -50.79
N SER A 475 7.55 20.34 -51.38
CA SER A 475 8.68 21.20 -51.09
C SER A 475 8.23 22.68 -50.94
N GLY A 476 9.17 23.62 -50.95
CA GLY A 476 8.91 25.04 -50.85
C GLY A 476 8.25 25.44 -49.52
N PRO A 477 7.34 26.44 -49.52
CA PRO A 477 6.61 26.85 -48.34
C PRO A 477 5.92 25.67 -47.66
N CYS A 478 5.96 25.65 -46.30
CA CYS A 478 5.30 24.62 -45.51
C CYS A 478 4.19 25.30 -44.71
N PRO A 479 2.93 25.29 -45.21
CA PRO A 479 1.77 25.87 -44.51
C PRO A 479 1.45 25.10 -43.23
N ASP A 480 0.74 25.73 -42.31
CA ASP A 480 0.28 25.05 -41.09
C ASP A 480 -0.79 24.00 -41.35
N ALA A 481 -1.62 24.25 -42.37
CA ALA A 481 -2.63 23.31 -42.85
C ALA A 481 -2.54 23.23 -44.39
N GLU A 482 -2.95 22.09 -44.97
CA GLU A 482 -2.83 21.79 -46.38
C GLU A 482 -4.01 20.94 -46.87
N THR A 483 -4.48 21.26 -48.07
CA THR A 483 -5.35 20.34 -48.84
C THR A 483 -4.67 19.99 -50.15
N THR A 484 -4.19 18.77 -50.26
CA THR A 484 -3.58 18.26 -51.52
C THR A 484 -4.66 17.60 -52.35
N VAL A 485 -4.78 18.03 -53.61
CA VAL A 485 -5.68 17.42 -54.60
C VAL A 485 -4.86 16.75 -55.68
N VAL A 486 -5.05 15.43 -55.85
CA VAL A 486 -4.38 14.68 -56.90
C VAL A 486 -5.45 14.09 -57.83
N SER A 487 -5.30 14.32 -59.15
CA SER A 487 -6.14 13.73 -60.15
C SER A 487 -5.37 12.75 -61.04
N GLY A 488 -6.02 11.69 -61.43
CA GLY A 488 -5.41 10.68 -62.32
C GLY A 488 -6.42 9.67 -62.86
N ASN A 489 -5.93 8.84 -63.78
CA ASN A 489 -6.74 7.73 -64.33
C ASN A 489 -5.99 6.39 -64.14
N THR A 490 -6.67 5.30 -64.43
CA THR A 490 -6.10 3.94 -64.34
C THR A 490 -6.48 3.13 -65.56
N THR A 491 -5.73 2.08 -65.83
CA THR A 491 -6.03 1.11 -66.88
C THR A 491 -6.98 0.00 -66.39
N LEU A 492 -7.31 -0.04 -65.12
CA LEU A 492 -8.22 -1.02 -64.55
C LEU A 492 -9.67 -0.71 -65.00
N PRO A 493 -10.43 -1.73 -65.35
CA PRO A 493 -11.85 -1.53 -65.77
C PRO A 493 -12.79 -1.22 -64.56
N GLN A 494 -12.31 -1.48 -63.39
CA GLN A 494 -12.96 -1.11 -62.11
C GLN A 494 -11.94 -0.94 -61.02
N ILE A 495 -12.35 -0.27 -59.94
CA ILE A 495 -11.54 -0.18 -58.69
C ILE A 495 -12.38 -0.57 -57.48
N THR A 496 -11.74 -1.18 -56.51
CA THR A 496 -12.32 -1.61 -55.22
C THR A 496 -11.69 -0.87 -54.07
N ALA A 497 -10.43 -0.39 -54.20
CA ALA A 497 -9.74 0.39 -53.19
C ALA A 497 -8.69 1.32 -53.77
N LEU A 498 -8.33 2.33 -52.94
CA LEU A 498 -7.18 3.21 -53.10
C LEU A 498 -6.18 2.90 -52.00
N ARG A 499 -4.90 2.87 -52.33
CA ARG A 499 -3.79 2.87 -51.38
C ARG A 499 -2.99 4.18 -51.48
N LEU A 500 -2.76 4.81 -50.35
CA LEU A 500 -1.89 5.94 -50.12
C LEU A 500 -0.60 5.45 -49.46
N ASP A 501 0.52 5.54 -50.13
CA ASP A 501 1.83 5.38 -49.49
C ASP A 501 2.35 6.76 -49.12
N VAL A 502 2.81 6.93 -47.87
CA VAL A 502 3.54 8.09 -47.38
C VAL A 502 4.99 7.70 -47.22
N LEU A 503 5.88 8.31 -47.94
CA LEU A 503 7.23 7.83 -48.18
C LEU A 503 8.27 8.76 -47.59
N THR A 504 9.40 8.19 -47.19
CA THR A 504 10.55 8.91 -46.66
C THR A 504 11.30 9.64 -47.78
N HIS A 505 11.96 10.77 -47.46
CA HIS A 505 12.86 11.46 -48.37
C HIS A 505 13.91 12.28 -47.60
N GLU A 506 15.14 12.34 -48.10
CA GLU A 506 16.26 13.00 -47.44
C GLU A 506 16.06 14.53 -47.25
N SER A 507 15.23 15.16 -48.08
CA SER A 507 14.91 16.60 -47.97
C SER A 507 13.84 16.89 -46.90
N LEU A 508 13.22 15.87 -46.31
CA LEU A 508 12.16 16.04 -45.31
C LEU A 508 12.72 16.00 -43.87
N PRO A 509 12.09 16.68 -42.90
CA PRO A 509 12.54 16.65 -41.52
C PRO A 509 12.66 15.21 -41.00
N ASN A 510 13.76 14.84 -40.35
CA ASN A 510 14.04 13.49 -39.85
C ASN A 510 13.98 12.38 -40.92
N ASN A 511 14.17 12.70 -42.20
CA ASN A 511 13.90 11.79 -43.31
C ASN A 511 12.46 11.24 -43.30
N GLY A 512 11.56 11.84 -42.59
CA GLY A 512 10.21 11.34 -42.36
C GLY A 512 9.29 11.51 -43.56
N PRO A 513 8.11 10.84 -43.57
CA PRO A 513 7.11 11.08 -44.61
C PRO A 513 6.34 12.36 -44.45
N GLY A 514 6.42 13.04 -43.29
CA GLY A 514 5.76 14.29 -43.03
C GLY A 514 6.71 15.51 -43.04
N ARG A 515 6.14 16.71 -43.01
CA ARG A 515 6.85 17.99 -43.01
C ARG A 515 6.91 18.67 -41.64
N ALA A 516 6.32 18.10 -40.61
CA ALA A 516 6.47 18.55 -39.22
C ALA A 516 7.95 18.43 -38.78
N ALA A 517 8.39 19.18 -37.80
CA ALA A 517 9.80 19.23 -37.35
C ALA A 517 10.34 17.86 -36.91
N ASN A 518 9.49 16.97 -36.40
CA ASN A 518 9.82 15.60 -36.04
C ASN A 518 9.61 14.59 -37.19
N GLY A 519 9.18 15.02 -38.38
CA GLY A 519 8.88 14.13 -39.49
C GLY A 519 7.47 13.51 -39.50
N ASN A 520 6.64 13.81 -38.51
CA ASN A 520 5.25 13.29 -38.40
C ASN A 520 4.31 14.01 -39.38
N LEU A 521 3.17 13.38 -39.65
CA LEU A 521 2.05 13.92 -40.43
C LEU A 521 0.74 13.68 -39.69
N HIS A 522 -0.29 14.49 -40.07
CA HIS A 522 -1.68 14.24 -39.66
C HIS A 522 -2.60 14.38 -40.90
N LEU A 523 -3.29 13.31 -41.21
CA LEU A 523 -4.27 13.25 -42.28
C LEU A 523 -5.67 13.26 -41.67
N ASN A 524 -6.39 14.39 -41.78
CA ASN A 524 -7.71 14.58 -41.16
C ASN A 524 -8.83 13.91 -41.94
N GLU A 525 -8.81 13.99 -43.29
CA GLU A 525 -9.89 13.41 -44.10
C GLU A 525 -9.39 13.07 -45.47
N VAL A 526 -9.87 11.93 -46.01
CA VAL A 526 -9.67 11.50 -47.39
C VAL A 526 -11.02 11.47 -48.14
N GLU A 527 -11.07 12.21 -49.22
CA GLU A 527 -12.26 12.24 -50.05
C GLU A 527 -11.91 11.79 -51.49
N LEU A 528 -12.72 10.88 -52.06
CA LEU A 528 -12.56 10.38 -53.38
C LEU A 528 -13.73 10.85 -54.27
N ARG A 529 -13.41 11.40 -55.47
CA ARG A 529 -14.38 11.84 -56.43
C ARG A 529 -14.07 11.28 -57.82
N LEU A 530 -15.10 10.84 -58.54
CA LEU A 530 -14.98 10.35 -59.88
C LEU A 530 -15.65 11.33 -60.85
N PHE A 531 -14.86 11.78 -61.81
CA PHE A 531 -15.32 12.58 -62.91
C PHE A 531 -15.54 11.67 -64.15
N ARG A 532 -16.78 11.66 -64.65
CA ARG A 532 -17.17 10.90 -65.85
C ARG A 532 -17.37 11.85 -67.04
N PRO A 533 -16.94 11.45 -68.26
CA PRO A 533 -17.20 12.26 -69.46
C PRO A 533 -18.70 12.57 -69.62
N GLY A 534 -19.01 13.83 -69.81
CA GLY A 534 -20.39 14.32 -70.00
C GLY A 534 -21.22 14.50 -68.73
N SER A 535 -20.67 14.17 -67.53
CA SER A 535 -21.35 14.47 -66.25
C SER A 535 -20.87 15.83 -65.71
N PRO A 536 -21.75 16.81 -65.44
CA PRO A 536 -21.36 18.12 -64.94
C PRO A 536 -20.90 18.09 -63.49
N ASN A 537 -21.28 17.08 -62.74
CA ASN A 537 -20.94 16.97 -61.32
C ASN A 537 -20.13 15.69 -61.04
N PRO A 538 -19.07 15.78 -60.23
CA PRO A 538 -18.30 14.62 -59.83
C PRO A 538 -19.14 13.70 -58.90
N GLU A 539 -19.00 12.38 -59.08
CA GLU A 539 -19.53 11.36 -58.19
C GLU A 539 -18.64 11.21 -56.98
N ARG A 540 -19.18 11.38 -55.75
CA ARG A 540 -18.43 11.05 -54.53
C ARG A 540 -18.38 9.55 -54.34
N LEU A 541 -17.19 8.97 -54.20
CA LEU A 541 -17.00 7.58 -53.94
C LEU A 541 -17.00 7.33 -52.43
N ASN A 542 -17.94 6.52 -51.95
CA ASN A 542 -18.02 6.24 -50.52
C ASN A 542 -16.93 5.24 -50.11
N ILE A 543 -16.12 5.57 -49.10
CA ILE A 543 -15.16 4.70 -48.48
C ILE A 543 -15.86 3.95 -47.35
N ARG A 544 -15.80 2.61 -47.38
CA ARG A 544 -16.42 1.74 -46.37
C ARG A 544 -15.54 1.62 -45.15
N ARG A 545 -14.24 1.51 -45.36
CA ARG A 545 -13.26 1.19 -44.33
C ARG A 545 -11.87 1.74 -44.73
N ALA A 546 -11.10 2.15 -43.71
CA ALA A 546 -9.69 2.45 -43.88
C ALA A 546 -8.84 1.48 -43.02
N SER A 547 -7.66 1.11 -43.51
CA SER A 547 -6.66 0.34 -42.76
C SER A 547 -5.29 0.90 -43.05
N ALA A 548 -4.34 0.84 -42.09
CA ALA A 548 -2.97 1.30 -42.25
C ALA A 548 -2.02 0.23 -41.67
N ASP A 549 -0.77 0.26 -42.15
CA ASP A 549 0.29 -0.56 -41.57
C ASP A 549 0.62 -0.17 -40.12
N PHE A 550 0.52 1.12 -39.80
CA PHE A 550 0.70 1.68 -38.48
C PHE A 550 -0.24 2.87 -38.22
N SER A 551 -0.65 3.06 -36.98
CA SER A 551 -1.37 4.25 -36.52
C SER A 551 -0.86 4.66 -35.13
N GLN A 552 -0.56 5.92 -34.95
CA GLN A 552 -0.22 6.49 -33.64
C GLN A 552 -1.37 6.29 -32.64
N GLU A 553 -1.05 6.04 -31.37
CA GLU A 553 -2.06 5.92 -30.32
C GLU A 553 -2.93 7.18 -30.21
N GLY A 554 -4.24 7.01 -30.27
CA GLY A 554 -5.21 8.11 -30.30
C GLY A 554 -5.42 8.75 -31.70
N TRP A 555 -4.63 8.37 -32.72
CA TRP A 555 -4.67 8.95 -34.07
C TRP A 555 -4.79 7.86 -35.14
N ASN A 556 -5.90 7.11 -35.07
CA ASN A 556 -6.15 5.94 -35.92
C ASN A 556 -6.56 6.33 -37.34
N ILE A 557 -6.20 5.51 -38.34
CA ILE A 557 -6.55 5.75 -39.75
C ILE A 557 -8.06 5.84 -40.00
N GLN A 558 -8.91 5.21 -39.17
CA GLN A 558 -10.37 5.38 -39.28
C GLN A 558 -10.81 6.84 -39.12
N GLN A 559 -10.04 7.63 -38.43
CA GLN A 559 -10.28 9.07 -38.25
C GLN A 559 -10.07 9.89 -39.52
N ALA A 560 -9.41 9.31 -40.53
CA ALA A 560 -9.27 9.95 -41.84
C ALA A 560 -10.49 9.75 -42.77
N ILE A 561 -11.57 9.11 -42.30
CA ILE A 561 -12.82 8.86 -43.06
C ILE A 561 -14.05 9.03 -42.14
N ASP A 562 -13.94 9.60 -40.95
CA ASP A 562 -15.04 9.76 -40.00
C ASP A 562 -15.88 11.02 -40.20
N GLY A 563 -15.47 11.90 -41.11
CA GLY A 563 -16.11 13.16 -41.40
C GLY A 563 -15.86 14.26 -40.38
N ASN A 564 -14.97 14.03 -39.41
CA ASN A 564 -14.63 14.97 -38.33
C ASN A 564 -13.25 15.57 -38.56
N LEU A 565 -13.18 16.82 -38.95
CA LEU A 565 -11.93 17.51 -39.25
C LEU A 565 -11.07 17.80 -38.00
N GLN A 566 -11.52 17.46 -36.79
CA GLN A 566 -10.74 17.60 -35.55
C GLN A 566 -9.95 16.33 -35.24
N THR A 567 -10.24 15.21 -35.86
CA THR A 567 -9.55 13.94 -35.77
C THR A 567 -8.59 13.76 -36.94
N ALA A 568 -7.59 12.89 -36.81
CA ALA A 568 -6.65 12.61 -37.89
C ALA A 568 -5.90 11.30 -37.70
N TRP A 569 -5.33 10.77 -38.77
CA TRP A 569 -4.33 9.70 -38.74
C TRP A 569 -2.93 10.29 -38.52
N GLY A 570 -2.16 9.73 -37.59
CA GLY A 570 -0.76 10.07 -37.29
C GLY A 570 0.15 8.83 -37.27
N ILE A 571 1.48 9.05 -37.31
CA ILE A 571 2.48 7.98 -37.41
C ILE A 571 3.57 8.02 -36.32
N HIS A 572 3.49 8.92 -35.33
CA HIS A 572 4.43 8.96 -34.23
C HIS A 572 4.32 7.67 -33.34
N PRO A 573 5.44 7.06 -32.89
CA PRO A 573 6.86 7.45 -33.03
C PRO A 573 7.61 6.76 -34.19
N GLN A 574 6.98 6.46 -35.33
CA GLN A 574 7.59 5.76 -36.43
C GLN A 574 7.86 6.67 -37.68
N GLU A 575 8.22 7.91 -37.46
CA GLU A 575 8.37 8.93 -38.50
C GLU A 575 9.46 8.66 -39.54
N ALA A 576 10.53 7.95 -39.14
CA ALA A 576 11.66 7.69 -40.04
C ALA A 576 11.47 6.49 -40.98
N GLN A 577 10.22 6.04 -41.16
CA GLN A 577 9.87 4.88 -41.99
C GLN A 577 8.74 5.24 -42.97
N PRO A 578 8.67 4.56 -44.12
CA PRO A 578 7.54 4.69 -44.99
C PRO A 578 6.32 3.98 -44.39
N HIS A 579 5.13 4.58 -44.55
CA HIS A 579 3.86 4.03 -44.10
C HIS A 579 2.85 4.02 -45.25
N PHE A 580 1.76 3.27 -45.09
CA PHE A 580 0.71 3.29 -46.07
C PHE A 580 -0.67 3.08 -45.43
N ALA A 581 -1.69 3.57 -46.15
CA ALA A 581 -3.08 3.37 -45.79
C ALA A 581 -3.87 2.89 -47.01
N VAL A 582 -4.84 1.99 -46.80
CA VAL A 582 -5.78 1.46 -47.79
C VAL A 582 -7.20 1.94 -47.46
N PHE A 583 -7.84 2.50 -48.44
CA PHE A 583 -9.20 3.01 -48.38
C PHE A 583 -10.10 2.15 -49.27
N GLU A 584 -10.92 1.29 -48.69
CA GLU A 584 -11.82 0.37 -49.40
C GLU A 584 -13.12 1.07 -49.75
N LEU A 585 -13.50 0.98 -51.00
CA LEU A 585 -14.79 1.52 -51.46
C LEU A 585 -15.97 0.68 -50.96
N ALA A 586 -17.09 1.34 -50.74
CA ALA A 586 -18.32 0.66 -50.34
C ALA A 586 -18.85 -0.32 -51.38
N GLN A 587 -18.56 -0.05 -52.66
CA GLN A 587 -18.89 -0.90 -53.81
C GLN A 587 -17.80 -0.76 -54.87
N PRO A 588 -17.53 -1.82 -55.67
CA PRO A 588 -16.66 -1.72 -56.83
C PRO A 588 -17.16 -0.63 -57.80
N VAL A 589 -16.26 0.20 -58.30
CA VAL A 589 -16.59 1.33 -59.18
C VAL A 589 -16.07 1.06 -60.56
N SER A 590 -16.96 0.87 -61.54
CA SER A 590 -16.60 0.70 -62.96
C SER A 590 -16.09 1.98 -63.59
N LEU A 591 -15.04 1.85 -64.35
CA LEU A 591 -14.28 2.97 -64.97
C LEU A 591 -14.27 2.76 -66.46
N THR A 592 -14.22 3.90 -67.20
CA THR A 592 -13.86 3.96 -68.60
C THR A 592 -12.52 4.71 -68.72
N PRO A 593 -11.73 4.54 -69.81
CA PRO A 593 -10.42 5.19 -69.99
C PRO A 593 -10.44 6.72 -69.82
N ASP A 594 -11.57 7.37 -70.04
CA ASP A 594 -11.73 8.81 -69.97
C ASP A 594 -12.21 9.30 -68.60
N CYS A 595 -12.40 8.40 -67.62
CA CYS A 595 -12.73 8.77 -66.24
C CYS A 595 -11.49 9.32 -65.51
N SER A 596 -11.71 10.36 -64.70
CA SER A 596 -10.67 10.92 -63.82
C SER A 596 -11.04 10.74 -62.37
N ILE A 597 -10.14 10.12 -61.55
CA ILE A 597 -10.28 9.94 -60.13
C ILE A 597 -9.57 11.12 -59.44
N HIS A 598 -10.27 11.86 -58.63
CA HIS A 598 -9.71 12.91 -57.80
C HIS A 598 -9.64 12.46 -56.34
N VAL A 599 -8.45 12.55 -55.76
CA VAL A 599 -8.13 12.27 -54.36
C VAL A 599 -7.85 13.57 -53.64
N LEU A 600 -8.67 13.88 -52.64
CA LEU A 600 -8.48 15.05 -51.80
C LEU A 600 -7.97 14.58 -50.43
N LEU A 601 -6.82 15.08 -50.02
CA LEU A 601 -6.14 14.80 -48.75
C LEU A 601 -6.19 16.07 -47.91
N ARG A 602 -7.04 16.10 -46.88
CA ARG A 602 -7.18 17.22 -45.97
C ARG A 602 -6.27 17.03 -44.77
N GLN A 603 -5.40 17.98 -44.50
CA GLN A 603 -4.34 17.97 -43.51
C GLN A 603 -4.38 19.28 -42.71
N ILE A 604 -5.42 19.44 -41.90
CA ILE A 604 -5.77 20.72 -41.28
C ILE A 604 -5.51 20.76 -39.76
N HIS A 605 -4.80 19.75 -39.23
CA HIS A 605 -4.43 19.70 -37.82
C HIS A 605 -3.59 20.90 -37.36
N GLY A 606 -2.81 21.52 -38.24
CA GLY A 606 -1.89 22.60 -37.94
C GLY A 606 -0.48 22.14 -37.61
N ARG A 607 0.36 23.10 -37.23
CA ARG A 607 1.78 22.84 -36.83
C ARG A 607 2.59 22.11 -37.91
N LYS A 608 2.27 22.33 -39.16
CA LYS A 608 2.98 21.77 -40.33
C LYS A 608 2.97 20.24 -40.44
N HIS A 609 1.97 19.58 -39.82
CA HIS A 609 1.82 18.14 -39.88
C HIS A 609 1.23 17.70 -41.24
N ILE A 610 1.87 18.07 -42.33
CA ILE A 610 1.45 17.74 -43.69
C ILE A 610 2.32 16.63 -44.26
N ILE A 611 1.76 15.89 -45.24
CA ILE A 611 2.46 14.81 -45.94
C ILE A 611 3.56 15.42 -46.80
N GLY A 612 4.78 14.91 -46.66
CA GLY A 612 5.95 15.34 -47.39
C GLY A 612 6.14 14.63 -48.74
N ARG A 613 5.92 13.32 -48.77
CA ARG A 613 6.00 12.54 -50.02
C ARG A 613 4.91 11.47 -50.03
N LEU A 614 4.17 11.40 -51.15
CA LEU A 614 3.07 10.48 -51.30
C LEU A 614 3.09 9.74 -52.65
N LYS A 615 2.48 8.52 -52.66
CA LYS A 615 2.22 7.77 -53.89
C LYS A 615 0.81 7.18 -53.80
N LEU A 616 0.06 7.19 -54.94
CA LEU A 616 -1.27 6.68 -55.01
C LEU A 616 -1.34 5.46 -55.95
N THR A 617 -1.93 4.39 -55.47
CA THR A 617 -2.18 3.18 -56.27
C THR A 617 -3.62 2.72 -56.07
N VAL A 618 -4.18 2.00 -57.05
CA VAL A 618 -5.54 1.46 -57.04
C VAL A 618 -5.53 -0.04 -57.31
N THR A 619 -6.55 -0.75 -56.90
CA THR A 619 -6.73 -2.19 -57.20
C THR A 619 -8.17 -2.50 -57.57
N ASP A 620 -8.35 -3.57 -58.36
CA ASP A 620 -9.63 -4.21 -58.65
C ASP A 620 -9.86 -5.51 -57.86
N ALA A 621 -8.92 -5.85 -56.97
CA ALA A 621 -9.01 -7.06 -56.18
C ALA A 621 -10.30 -7.10 -55.32
N ALA A 622 -10.98 -8.27 -55.37
CA ALA A 622 -12.16 -8.51 -54.56
C ALA A 622 -11.75 -9.15 -53.22
N GLY A 623 -12.51 -8.87 -52.18
CA GLY A 623 -12.31 -9.47 -50.86
C GLY A 623 -11.92 -8.47 -49.76
N ASP A 624 -11.42 -8.99 -48.65
CA ASP A 624 -10.99 -8.19 -47.49
C ASP A 624 -9.58 -7.63 -47.73
N LEU A 625 -9.48 -6.34 -48.06
CA LEU A 625 -8.23 -5.62 -48.23
C LEU A 625 -7.67 -4.96 -46.97
N THR A 626 -8.25 -5.28 -45.79
CA THR A 626 -7.83 -4.73 -44.50
C THR A 626 -6.40 -5.04 -44.14
N LEU A 627 -5.82 -6.05 -44.76
CA LEU A 627 -4.46 -6.46 -44.54
C LEU A 627 -3.61 -6.02 -45.77
N ALA A 628 -3.42 -4.71 -45.85
CA ALA A 628 -2.47 -4.17 -46.81
C ALA A 628 -1.10 -4.82 -46.56
N ILE A 629 -0.67 -5.67 -47.51
CA ILE A 629 0.62 -6.35 -47.44
C ILE A 629 1.65 -5.44 -48.09
N PRO A 630 2.79 -5.15 -47.42
CA PRO A 630 3.87 -4.41 -48.07
C PRO A 630 4.32 -5.04 -49.36
N PRO A 631 4.69 -4.27 -50.41
CA PRO A 631 5.09 -4.82 -51.70
C PRO A 631 6.14 -5.90 -51.60
N GLU A 632 7.18 -5.68 -50.74
CA GLU A 632 8.28 -6.64 -50.55
C GLU A 632 7.78 -7.97 -49.96
N ILE A 633 6.79 -7.95 -49.06
CA ILE A 633 6.18 -9.15 -48.48
C ILE A 633 5.28 -9.84 -49.53
N ALA A 634 4.49 -9.05 -50.26
CA ALA A 634 3.65 -9.58 -51.37
C ALA A 634 4.51 -10.28 -52.46
N ASP A 635 5.68 -9.73 -52.79
CA ASP A 635 6.60 -10.35 -53.74
C ASP A 635 7.17 -11.70 -53.22
N ILE A 636 7.49 -11.75 -51.91
CA ILE A 636 7.88 -13.00 -51.25
C ILE A 636 6.74 -14.04 -51.26
N GLN A 637 5.51 -13.64 -51.02
CA GLN A 637 4.37 -14.56 -51.03
C GLN A 637 4.12 -15.18 -52.40
N ARG A 638 4.37 -14.43 -53.49
CA ARG A 638 4.23 -14.94 -54.85
C ARG A 638 5.25 -16.02 -55.24
N LEU A 639 6.37 -16.07 -54.46
CA LEU A 639 7.36 -17.11 -54.66
C LEU A 639 6.91 -18.42 -54.02
N PRO A 640 7.08 -19.58 -54.71
CA PRO A 640 6.93 -20.88 -54.06
C PRO A 640 7.76 -20.98 -52.77
N ALA A 641 7.23 -21.62 -51.75
CA ALA A 641 7.89 -21.67 -50.43
C ALA A 641 9.32 -22.22 -50.47
N GLU A 642 9.56 -23.20 -51.33
CA GLU A 642 10.88 -23.83 -51.57
C GLU A 642 11.90 -22.90 -52.25
N GLN A 643 11.44 -21.89 -52.98
CA GLN A 643 12.29 -20.93 -53.71
C GLN A 643 12.65 -19.70 -52.83
N ARG A 644 12.04 -19.55 -51.65
CA ARG A 644 12.29 -18.42 -50.75
C ARG A 644 13.62 -18.59 -50.03
N SER A 645 14.46 -17.57 -50.05
CA SER A 645 15.69 -17.54 -49.26
C SER A 645 15.42 -17.54 -47.77
N PRO A 646 16.39 -17.91 -46.91
CA PRO A 646 16.21 -17.80 -45.44
C PRO A 646 15.82 -16.42 -44.96
N ALA A 647 16.39 -15.35 -45.54
CA ALA A 647 16.05 -13.96 -45.22
C ALA A 647 14.61 -13.60 -45.60
N GLN A 648 14.15 -14.07 -46.79
CA GLN A 648 12.76 -13.86 -47.22
C GLN A 648 11.78 -14.61 -46.34
N ARG A 649 12.09 -15.86 -45.97
CA ARG A 649 11.25 -16.60 -45.00
C ARG A 649 11.16 -15.88 -43.67
N LEU A 650 12.30 -15.41 -43.13
CA LEU A 650 12.33 -14.65 -41.86
C LEU A 650 11.49 -13.36 -41.95
N SER A 651 11.59 -12.60 -43.03
CA SER A 651 10.81 -11.37 -43.23
C SER A 651 9.31 -11.65 -43.30
N LEU A 652 8.90 -12.70 -44.01
CA LEU A 652 7.53 -13.11 -44.14
C LEU A 652 6.96 -13.61 -42.80
N THR A 653 7.71 -14.45 -42.07
CA THR A 653 7.32 -14.92 -40.74
C THR A 653 7.23 -13.77 -39.74
N ALA A 654 8.20 -12.84 -39.75
CA ALA A 654 8.12 -11.66 -38.88
C ALA A 654 6.85 -10.83 -39.14
N PHE A 655 6.52 -10.62 -40.41
CA PHE A 655 5.29 -9.90 -40.78
C PHE A 655 4.02 -10.64 -40.37
N ALA A 656 3.90 -11.92 -40.70
CA ALA A 656 2.73 -12.74 -40.38
C ALA A 656 2.53 -12.85 -38.88
N VAL A 657 3.59 -13.17 -38.10
CA VAL A 657 3.54 -13.31 -36.65
C VAL A 657 3.18 -11.97 -35.98
N ASN A 658 3.76 -10.84 -36.44
CA ASN A 658 3.37 -9.51 -35.93
C ASN A 658 1.88 -9.26 -36.08
N ARG A 659 1.31 -9.53 -37.28
CA ARG A 659 -0.13 -9.35 -37.54
C ARG A 659 -1.00 -10.25 -36.66
N ILE A 660 -0.65 -11.52 -36.56
CA ILE A 660 -1.38 -12.50 -35.75
C ILE A 660 -1.30 -12.11 -34.29
N ALA A 661 -0.11 -11.84 -33.76
CA ALA A 661 0.09 -11.49 -32.36
C ALA A 661 -0.64 -10.20 -31.97
N SER A 662 -0.57 -9.16 -32.83
CA SER A 662 -1.29 -7.90 -32.61
C SER A 662 -2.80 -8.12 -32.57
N ALA A 663 -3.34 -8.90 -33.48
CA ALA A 663 -4.79 -9.20 -33.53
C ALA A 663 -5.23 -10.02 -32.30
N ARG A 664 -4.43 -11.01 -31.89
CA ARG A 664 -4.70 -11.83 -30.71
C ARG A 664 -4.67 -10.98 -29.43
N LEU A 665 -3.64 -10.14 -29.26
CA LEU A 665 -3.54 -9.22 -28.12
C LEU A 665 -4.72 -8.25 -28.05
N ALA A 666 -5.15 -7.72 -29.19
CA ALA A 666 -6.30 -6.82 -29.25
C ALA A 666 -7.65 -7.52 -28.93
N ALA A 667 -7.74 -8.81 -29.15
CA ALA A 667 -8.92 -9.61 -28.84
C ALA A 667 -9.01 -10.05 -27.36
N LEU A 668 -7.89 -10.01 -26.62
CA LEU A 668 -7.89 -10.33 -25.21
C LEU A 668 -8.59 -9.23 -24.39
N PRO A 669 -9.24 -9.59 -23.28
CA PRO A 669 -9.78 -8.60 -22.34
C PRO A 669 -8.72 -7.58 -21.92
N ALA A 670 -9.12 -6.35 -21.69
CA ALA A 670 -8.20 -5.32 -21.15
C ALA A 670 -7.66 -5.77 -19.79
N PRO A 671 -6.36 -5.61 -19.52
CA PRO A 671 -5.79 -5.90 -18.21
C PRO A 671 -6.44 -5.05 -17.11
N GLN A 672 -6.59 -5.63 -15.94
CA GLN A 672 -7.01 -4.89 -14.76
C GLN A 672 -5.86 -4.04 -14.25
N LYS A 673 -6.19 -2.98 -13.52
CA LYS A 673 -5.22 -2.10 -12.88
C LYS A 673 -5.16 -2.35 -11.38
N LEU A 674 -3.97 -2.21 -10.81
CA LEU A 674 -3.70 -2.30 -9.38
C LEU A 674 -2.77 -1.15 -8.98
N TYR A 675 -3.08 -0.46 -7.90
CA TYR A 675 -2.13 0.46 -7.27
C TYR A 675 -1.23 -0.33 -6.31
N ALA A 676 0.04 -0.42 -6.64
CA ALA A 676 1.04 -1.24 -5.94
C ALA A 676 2.42 -0.57 -5.99
N ALA A 677 3.43 -1.21 -5.41
CA ALA A 677 4.81 -0.87 -5.69
C ALA A 677 5.47 -1.93 -6.57
N ALA A 678 6.18 -1.49 -7.59
CA ALA A 678 6.82 -2.33 -8.59
C ALA A 678 8.07 -1.67 -9.18
N THR A 679 8.85 -2.45 -9.92
CA THR A 679 10.02 -1.95 -10.67
C THR A 679 9.61 -1.06 -11.85
N VAL A 680 8.42 -1.28 -12.40
CA VAL A 680 7.82 -0.47 -13.45
C VAL A 680 6.38 -0.19 -13.05
N ALA A 681 6.07 1.07 -12.86
CA ALA A 681 4.72 1.52 -12.50
C ALA A 681 4.38 2.80 -13.27
N GLN A 682 3.10 3.11 -13.39
CA GLN A 682 2.63 4.37 -13.97
C GLN A 682 2.10 5.29 -12.86
N ASN A 683 2.48 6.54 -12.93
CA ASN A 683 1.89 7.61 -12.14
C ASN A 683 1.57 8.81 -13.04
N GLU A 684 1.10 9.89 -12.47
CA GLU A 684 0.71 11.12 -13.21
C GLU A 684 1.87 11.78 -13.98
N ARG A 685 3.11 11.43 -13.70
CA ARG A 685 4.32 11.93 -14.39
C ARG A 685 4.80 11.02 -15.50
N GLY A 686 4.11 9.88 -15.71
CA GLY A 686 4.45 8.89 -16.71
C GLY A 686 4.93 7.57 -16.09
N THR A 687 5.71 6.81 -16.85
CA THR A 687 6.22 5.50 -16.43
C THR A 687 7.43 5.67 -15.53
N ILE A 688 7.32 5.18 -14.29
CA ILE A 688 8.44 5.02 -13.36
C ILE A 688 9.14 3.71 -13.68
N ARG A 689 10.47 3.73 -13.83
CA ARG A 689 11.30 2.55 -14.03
C ARG A 689 12.46 2.56 -13.05
N TYR A 690 12.65 1.42 -12.38
CA TYR A 690 13.80 1.17 -11.53
C TYR A 690 14.58 0.00 -12.14
N ASP A 691 15.40 0.29 -13.15
CA ASP A 691 16.20 -0.74 -13.87
C ASP A 691 17.22 -1.42 -12.95
N LYS A 692 17.68 -0.68 -11.94
CA LYS A 692 18.56 -1.20 -10.88
C LYS A 692 18.11 -0.69 -9.53
N PRO A 693 18.19 -1.53 -8.48
CA PRO A 693 18.00 -1.06 -7.12
C PRO A 693 19.01 0.04 -6.77
N ARG A 694 18.56 1.06 -6.05
CA ARG A 694 19.42 2.16 -5.57
C ARG A 694 20.40 1.68 -4.53
N ASP A 695 21.60 2.27 -4.49
CA ASP A 695 22.56 2.04 -3.40
C ASP A 695 22.06 2.74 -2.14
N ILE A 696 21.94 1.99 -1.07
CA ILE A 696 21.48 2.49 0.22
C ILE A 696 22.68 2.58 1.17
N HIS A 697 22.74 3.70 1.89
CA HIS A 697 23.81 4.02 2.84
C HIS A 697 23.22 4.34 4.20
N ILE A 698 23.94 4.07 5.26
CA ILE A 698 23.63 4.61 6.59
C ILE A 698 23.78 6.13 6.49
N LEU A 699 22.70 6.87 6.78
CA LEU A 699 22.71 8.32 6.72
C LEU A 699 23.13 8.90 8.08
N THR A 700 24.08 9.82 8.06
CA THR A 700 24.49 10.53 9.26
C THR A 700 23.31 11.36 9.80
N ARG A 701 22.74 10.99 10.95
CA ARG A 701 21.55 11.61 11.56
C ARG A 701 20.32 11.61 10.63
N GLY A 702 20.20 10.62 9.75
CA GLY A 702 19.10 10.54 8.82
C GLY A 702 19.10 11.56 7.68
N ASP A 703 20.21 12.29 7.49
CA ASP A 703 20.36 13.33 6.49
C ASP A 703 20.73 12.71 5.13
N VAL A 704 19.86 12.86 4.13
CA VAL A 704 20.02 12.29 2.78
C VAL A 704 21.21 12.83 2.01
N ASP A 705 21.71 14.00 2.38
CA ASP A 705 22.89 14.61 1.77
C ASP A 705 24.21 14.22 2.47
N ARG A 706 24.14 13.36 3.51
CA ARG A 706 25.28 12.88 4.28
C ARG A 706 25.35 11.35 4.32
N PRO A 707 25.50 10.69 3.14
CA PRO A 707 25.62 9.23 3.06
C PRO A 707 26.93 8.76 3.71
N GLY A 708 26.82 7.72 4.54
CA GLY A 708 27.95 7.04 5.17
C GLY A 708 28.26 5.69 4.50
N ILE A 709 28.36 4.63 5.30
CA ILE A 709 28.70 3.28 4.83
C ILE A 709 27.56 2.68 4.02
N PRO A 710 27.82 2.04 2.85
CA PRO A 710 26.81 1.33 2.10
C PRO A 710 26.32 0.08 2.85
N VAL A 711 25.05 -0.27 2.69
CA VAL A 711 24.44 -1.46 3.30
C VAL A 711 23.83 -2.38 2.26
N GLN A 712 23.76 -3.66 2.59
CA GLN A 712 23.07 -4.67 1.80
C GLN A 712 21.66 -4.91 2.34
N PRO A 713 20.74 -5.49 1.53
CA PRO A 713 19.41 -5.87 2.01
C PRO A 713 19.48 -6.83 3.20
N GLY A 714 18.66 -6.59 4.18
CA GLY A 714 18.65 -7.40 5.41
C GLY A 714 17.42 -7.11 6.26
N ALA A 715 17.36 -7.75 7.43
CA ALA A 715 16.35 -7.58 8.46
C ALA A 715 17.00 -7.32 9.83
N LEU A 716 16.22 -7.44 10.92
CA LEU A 716 16.72 -7.22 12.26
C LEU A 716 17.71 -8.32 12.67
N SER A 717 18.87 -7.92 13.13
CA SER A 717 19.94 -8.84 13.60
C SER A 717 19.74 -9.32 15.04
N ALA A 718 18.75 -8.77 15.75
CA ALA A 718 18.53 -9.04 17.16
C ALA A 718 17.91 -10.41 17.49
N ILE A 719 17.36 -11.13 16.50
CA ILE A 719 16.80 -12.47 16.70
C ILE A 719 17.91 -13.51 16.58
N PRO A 720 18.34 -14.16 17.66
CA PRO A 720 19.57 -14.96 17.66
C PRO A 720 19.58 -16.15 16.68
N GLU A 721 18.40 -16.70 16.38
CA GLU A 721 18.26 -17.88 15.53
C GLU A 721 18.02 -17.55 14.05
N LEU A 722 17.91 -16.26 13.69
CA LEU A 722 17.66 -15.79 12.34
C LEU A 722 18.74 -14.79 11.90
N SER A 723 19.36 -15.05 10.75
CA SER A 723 20.27 -14.08 10.17
C SER A 723 19.53 -12.81 9.76
N GLY A 724 19.97 -11.66 10.25
CA GLY A 724 19.53 -10.35 9.74
C GLY A 724 20.18 -10.02 8.39
N HIS A 725 21.19 -10.75 7.95
CA HIS A 725 21.85 -10.57 6.66
C HIS A 725 21.32 -11.56 5.63
N PHE A 726 20.95 -11.05 4.44
CA PHE A 726 20.46 -11.87 3.34
C PHE A 726 21.59 -12.25 2.38
N GLU A 727 21.82 -13.55 2.19
CA GLU A 727 22.79 -14.07 1.22
C GLU A 727 22.17 -14.04 -0.19
N LEU A 728 22.31 -12.92 -0.89
CA LEU A 728 21.82 -12.74 -2.25
C LEU A 728 23.00 -12.77 -3.24
N PRO A 729 22.85 -13.39 -4.43
CA PRO A 729 23.86 -13.32 -5.50
C PRO A 729 24.18 -11.87 -5.87
N PRO A 730 25.40 -11.54 -6.32
CA PRO A 730 25.78 -10.16 -6.65
C PRO A 730 24.86 -9.46 -7.67
N GLU A 731 24.33 -10.21 -8.63
CA GLU A 731 23.42 -9.72 -9.68
C GLU A 731 22.01 -10.30 -9.46
N HIS A 732 21.46 -10.13 -8.27
CA HIS A 732 20.10 -10.57 -7.95
C HIS A 732 19.05 -9.58 -8.49
N PRO A 733 17.87 -10.05 -8.93
CA PRO A 733 16.76 -9.18 -9.26
C PRO A 733 16.24 -8.48 -7.99
N GLU A 734 15.64 -7.31 -8.17
CA GLU A 734 15.05 -6.55 -7.06
C GLU A 734 14.12 -7.41 -6.20
N SER A 735 13.26 -8.18 -6.85
CA SER A 735 12.24 -9.01 -6.20
C SER A 735 12.82 -10.07 -5.25
N ALA A 736 14.05 -10.53 -5.45
CA ALA A 736 14.73 -11.45 -4.54
C ALA A 736 14.95 -10.84 -3.14
N ARG A 737 15.09 -9.50 -3.04
CA ARG A 737 15.23 -8.79 -1.76
C ARG A 737 13.94 -8.88 -0.95
N ARG A 738 12.79 -8.61 -1.61
CA ARG A 738 11.46 -8.71 -0.98
C ARG A 738 11.14 -10.16 -0.59
N ALA A 739 11.50 -11.13 -1.43
CA ALA A 739 11.34 -12.53 -1.13
C ALA A 739 12.15 -12.97 0.09
N ALA A 740 13.40 -12.51 0.22
CA ALA A 740 14.23 -12.80 1.39
C ALA A 740 13.63 -12.23 2.69
N LEU A 741 13.09 -11.00 2.64
CA LEU A 741 12.39 -10.42 3.79
C LEU A 741 11.11 -11.20 4.11
N ALA A 742 10.35 -11.62 3.11
CA ALA A 742 9.15 -12.42 3.30
C ALA A 742 9.46 -13.76 3.98
N GLU A 743 10.54 -14.43 3.59
CA GLU A 743 11.00 -15.67 4.24
C GLU A 743 11.43 -15.42 5.69
N TRP A 744 12.16 -14.32 5.96
CA TRP A 744 12.56 -13.96 7.32
C TRP A 744 11.35 -13.70 8.23
N LEU A 745 10.33 -12.99 7.72
CA LEU A 745 9.09 -12.72 8.45
C LEU A 745 8.25 -14.00 8.65
N ALA A 746 8.20 -14.87 7.66
CA ALA A 746 7.40 -16.10 7.68
C ALA A 746 8.08 -17.26 8.42
N ASP A 747 9.34 -17.10 8.84
CA ASP A 747 10.09 -18.16 9.51
C ASP A 747 9.43 -18.53 10.86
N THR A 748 9.33 -19.83 11.12
CA THR A 748 8.75 -20.36 12.37
C THR A 748 9.58 -20.02 13.62
N ARG A 749 10.84 -19.66 13.45
CA ARG A 749 11.75 -19.19 14.51
C ARG A 749 11.57 -17.71 14.84
N ASN A 750 10.88 -16.93 13.97
CA ASN A 750 10.63 -15.53 14.25
C ASN A 750 9.56 -15.36 15.34
N PRO A 751 9.91 -15.00 16.57
CA PRO A 751 8.95 -14.94 17.66
C PRO A 751 7.98 -13.76 17.53
N LEU A 752 8.43 -12.67 16.87
CA LEU A 752 7.68 -11.43 16.76
C LEU A 752 6.44 -11.61 15.86
N THR A 753 6.58 -12.26 14.72
CA THR A 753 5.50 -12.46 13.74
C THR A 753 4.31 -13.20 14.37
N TRP A 754 4.57 -14.29 15.07
CA TRP A 754 3.52 -15.13 15.62
C TRP A 754 2.87 -14.52 16.86
N ARG A 755 3.66 -13.87 17.74
CA ARG A 755 3.14 -13.10 18.88
C ARG A 755 2.32 -11.91 18.45
N SER A 756 2.78 -11.15 17.43
CA SER A 756 2.08 -9.98 16.90
C SER A 756 0.67 -10.34 16.41
N LEU A 757 0.57 -11.36 15.57
CA LEU A 757 -0.72 -11.76 15.02
C LEU A 757 -1.65 -12.35 16.11
N ALA A 758 -1.14 -13.21 16.98
CA ALA A 758 -1.93 -13.77 18.08
C ALA A 758 -2.48 -12.68 19.00
N ASN A 759 -1.67 -11.67 19.33
CA ASN A 759 -2.08 -10.53 20.13
C ASN A 759 -3.14 -9.66 19.44
N ARG A 760 -3.03 -9.41 18.11
CA ARG A 760 -4.03 -8.65 17.32
C ARG A 760 -5.36 -9.39 17.26
N LEU A 761 -5.35 -10.71 17.01
CA LEU A 761 -6.57 -11.51 17.03
C LEU A 761 -7.26 -11.45 18.40
N TRP A 762 -6.49 -11.59 19.47
CA TRP A 762 -7.00 -11.43 20.83
C TRP A 762 -7.60 -10.05 21.08
N GLN A 763 -6.88 -9.00 20.71
CA GLN A 763 -7.32 -7.60 20.85
C GLN A 763 -8.69 -7.37 20.22
N HIS A 764 -8.91 -7.88 19.01
CA HIS A 764 -10.17 -7.65 18.30
C HIS A 764 -11.34 -8.39 18.96
N HIS A 765 -11.10 -9.48 19.68
CA HIS A 765 -12.12 -10.17 20.46
C HIS A 765 -12.37 -9.55 21.83
N PHE A 766 -11.32 -9.14 22.53
CA PHE A 766 -11.43 -8.63 23.90
C PHE A 766 -11.38 -7.11 24.04
N GLY A 767 -11.15 -6.36 22.94
CA GLY A 767 -10.98 -4.91 22.93
C GLY A 767 -9.58 -4.45 23.30
N ARG A 768 -8.81 -5.31 23.97
CA ARG A 768 -7.44 -5.06 24.43
C ARG A 768 -6.57 -6.27 24.14
N GLY A 769 -5.34 -6.04 23.68
CA GLY A 769 -4.35 -7.11 23.50
C GLY A 769 -3.86 -7.69 24.83
N LEU A 770 -3.36 -8.92 24.83
CA LEU A 770 -2.60 -9.45 25.96
C LEU A 770 -1.35 -8.62 26.24
N CYS A 771 -0.74 -8.08 25.19
CA CYS A 771 0.15 -6.94 25.22
C CYS A 771 -0.63 -5.73 24.68
N GLU A 772 -0.83 -4.70 25.51
CA GLU A 772 -1.71 -3.58 25.22
C GLU A 772 -1.24 -2.74 24.04
N THR A 773 0.08 -2.54 23.94
CA THR A 773 0.71 -1.81 22.83
C THR A 773 0.89 -2.72 21.60
N SER A 774 -0.21 -3.04 20.91
CA SER A 774 -0.20 -3.98 19.79
C SER A 774 0.62 -3.54 18.57
N GLY A 775 1.07 -2.29 18.52
CA GLY A 775 1.99 -1.77 17.49
C GLY A 775 3.45 -1.70 17.94
N ASP A 776 3.72 -1.93 19.24
CA ASP A 776 5.05 -1.81 19.82
C ASP A 776 5.30 -2.87 20.89
N PHE A 777 6.06 -3.88 20.53
CA PHE A 777 6.54 -4.94 21.44
C PHE A 777 7.94 -4.66 21.99
N GLY A 778 8.49 -3.47 21.70
CA GLY A 778 9.73 -3.00 22.24
C GLY A 778 9.67 -2.62 23.71
N ARG A 779 10.78 -2.13 24.26
CA ARG A 779 10.90 -1.74 25.68
C ARG A 779 10.11 -0.47 26.03
N MET A 780 9.66 0.28 25.04
CA MET A 780 8.76 1.43 25.26
C MET A 780 7.29 1.00 25.30
N GLY A 781 6.98 -0.20 24.80
CA GLY A 781 5.66 -0.79 24.89
C GLY A 781 5.39 -1.47 26.24
N SER A 782 4.18 -2.00 26.37
CA SER A 782 3.75 -2.75 27.55
C SER A 782 4.31 -4.18 27.57
N THR A 783 4.39 -4.76 28.75
CA THR A 783 4.59 -6.20 28.90
C THR A 783 3.25 -6.94 28.87
N PRO A 784 3.19 -8.16 28.33
CA PRO A 784 1.96 -8.93 28.34
C PRO A 784 1.49 -9.23 29.77
N GLU A 785 0.19 -9.05 30.02
CA GLU A 785 -0.42 -9.42 31.33
C GLU A 785 -0.40 -10.96 31.54
N HIS A 786 -0.60 -11.71 30.44
CA HIS A 786 -0.59 -13.18 30.47
C HIS A 786 0.44 -13.72 29.46
N PRO A 787 1.75 -13.61 29.74
CA PRO A 787 2.81 -13.93 28.77
C PRO A 787 2.78 -15.39 28.31
N LEU A 788 2.49 -16.34 29.22
CA LEU A 788 2.40 -17.75 28.86
C LEU A 788 1.19 -18.05 27.95
N LEU A 789 0.06 -17.37 28.15
CA LEU A 789 -1.09 -17.51 27.27
C LEU A 789 -0.77 -16.94 25.88
N LEU A 790 -0.12 -15.77 25.80
CA LEU A 790 0.29 -15.19 24.53
C LEU A 790 1.23 -16.13 23.77
N ASP A 791 2.24 -16.67 24.43
CA ASP A 791 3.17 -17.63 23.83
C ASP A 791 2.48 -18.93 23.39
N TRP A 792 1.52 -19.42 24.18
CA TRP A 792 0.75 -20.60 23.80
C TRP A 792 -0.10 -20.34 22.55
N LEU A 793 -0.82 -19.20 22.47
CA LEU A 793 -1.63 -18.81 21.31
C LEU A 793 -0.76 -18.61 20.06
N ALA A 794 0.41 -17.99 20.22
CA ALA A 794 1.38 -17.79 19.13
C ALA A 794 1.94 -19.14 18.61
N CYS A 795 2.21 -20.09 19.52
CA CYS A 795 2.59 -21.45 19.13
C CYS A 795 1.46 -22.19 18.42
N GLU A 796 0.22 -22.08 18.94
CA GLU A 796 -0.97 -22.69 18.33
C GLU A 796 -1.16 -22.20 16.89
N LEU A 797 -1.04 -20.88 16.69
CA LEU A 797 -1.13 -20.26 15.38
C LEU A 797 0.01 -20.69 14.44
N ARG A 798 1.25 -20.74 14.94
CA ARG A 798 2.44 -21.19 14.19
C ARG A 798 2.31 -22.64 13.69
N GLU A 799 1.74 -23.50 14.50
CA GLU A 799 1.61 -24.94 14.22
C GLU A 799 0.41 -25.25 13.33
N THR A 800 -0.75 -24.65 13.60
CA THR A 800 -1.97 -24.86 12.82
C THR A 800 -2.03 -24.05 11.54
N ARG A 801 -1.39 -22.87 11.55
CA ARG A 801 -1.39 -21.86 10.46
C ARG A 801 -2.78 -21.34 10.09
N SER A 802 -3.81 -21.64 10.89
CA SER A 802 -5.22 -21.30 10.67
C SER A 802 -5.66 -20.18 11.61
N LEU A 803 -6.09 -19.08 11.04
CA LEU A 803 -6.69 -17.97 11.79
C LEU A 803 -8.06 -18.39 12.33
N LYS A 804 -8.86 -19.09 11.52
CA LYS A 804 -10.19 -19.55 11.92
C LYS A 804 -10.11 -20.55 13.09
N HIS A 805 -9.06 -21.35 13.15
CA HIS A 805 -8.82 -22.21 14.31
C HIS A 805 -8.63 -21.39 15.60
N LEU A 806 -7.81 -20.35 15.55
CA LEU A 806 -7.58 -19.49 16.71
C LEU A 806 -8.84 -18.71 17.12
N HIS A 807 -9.60 -18.19 16.15
CA HIS A 807 -10.91 -17.59 16.42
C HIS A 807 -11.86 -18.57 17.11
N ARG A 808 -11.90 -19.79 16.61
CA ARG A 808 -12.72 -20.83 17.20
C ARG A 808 -12.33 -21.12 18.65
N LEU A 809 -11.04 -21.25 18.95
CA LEU A 809 -10.54 -21.43 20.32
C LEU A 809 -10.96 -20.29 21.24
N ILE A 810 -10.79 -19.05 20.79
CA ILE A 810 -11.14 -17.86 21.56
C ILE A 810 -12.66 -17.80 21.79
N CYS A 811 -13.46 -17.87 20.74
CA CYS A 811 -14.92 -17.72 20.81
C CYS A 811 -15.65 -18.89 21.52
N THR A 812 -15.01 -20.05 21.67
CA THR A 812 -15.55 -21.18 22.44
C THR A 812 -15.01 -21.24 23.87
N SER A 813 -14.14 -20.29 24.29
CA SER A 813 -13.67 -20.22 25.66
C SER A 813 -14.74 -19.63 26.59
N HIS A 814 -14.78 -20.10 27.85
CA HIS A 814 -15.61 -19.51 28.89
C HIS A 814 -15.17 -18.05 29.16
N ALA A 815 -13.87 -17.75 29.06
CA ALA A 815 -13.35 -16.41 29.24
C ALA A 815 -14.00 -15.41 28.26
N TRP A 816 -14.18 -15.79 27.00
CA TRP A 816 -14.86 -14.97 26.01
C TRP A 816 -16.39 -14.90 26.26
N ALA A 817 -16.96 -15.99 26.74
CA ALA A 817 -18.40 -16.11 26.96
C ALA A 817 -18.90 -15.54 28.31
N ARG A 818 -18.04 -14.98 29.15
CA ARG A 818 -18.40 -14.39 30.44
C ARG A 818 -19.36 -13.22 30.29
N SER A 819 -20.19 -13.02 31.28
CA SER A 819 -21.08 -11.87 31.43
C SER A 819 -20.29 -10.60 31.76
N GLY A 820 -20.79 -9.44 31.34
CA GLY A 820 -20.30 -8.12 31.74
C GLY A 820 -20.65 -7.71 33.19
N ASN A 821 -21.51 -8.48 33.88
CA ASN A 821 -21.86 -8.22 35.27
C ASN A 821 -20.69 -8.50 36.20
N THR A 822 -19.99 -7.43 36.59
CA THR A 822 -18.81 -7.52 37.44
C THR A 822 -19.22 -7.52 38.92
N PRO A 823 -18.94 -8.61 39.68
CA PRO A 823 -19.12 -8.60 41.14
C PRO A 823 -18.30 -7.47 41.78
N THR A 824 -18.85 -6.82 42.82
CA THR A 824 -18.24 -5.65 43.50
C THR A 824 -16.79 -5.93 43.91
N ARG A 825 -16.51 -7.14 44.45
CA ARG A 825 -15.15 -7.55 44.85
C ARG A 825 -14.17 -7.61 43.68
N LEU A 826 -14.58 -8.05 42.49
CA LEU A 826 -13.75 -8.07 41.30
C LEU A 826 -13.46 -6.63 40.79
N HIS A 827 -14.50 -5.78 40.83
CA HIS A 827 -14.36 -4.38 40.45
C HIS A 827 -13.37 -3.61 41.34
N GLU A 828 -13.32 -3.94 42.64
CA GLU A 828 -12.39 -3.33 43.58
C GLU A 828 -10.94 -3.82 43.41
N LEU A 829 -10.74 -5.09 43.10
CA LEU A 829 -9.41 -5.74 42.99
C LEU A 829 -8.80 -5.65 41.59
N ASP A 830 -9.61 -5.62 40.55
CA ASP A 830 -9.20 -5.57 39.15
C ASP A 830 -10.14 -4.64 38.35
N PRO A 831 -10.10 -3.33 38.62
CA PRO A 831 -11.00 -2.37 37.98
C PRO A 831 -10.82 -2.28 36.47
N GLU A 832 -9.64 -2.61 35.96
CA GLU A 832 -9.32 -2.63 34.53
C GLU A 832 -9.56 -4.00 33.86
N ASN A 833 -10.09 -4.97 34.63
CA ASN A 833 -10.32 -6.34 34.15
C ASN A 833 -9.10 -6.97 33.47
N ARG A 834 -7.90 -6.76 34.04
CA ARG A 834 -6.65 -7.30 33.52
C ARG A 834 -6.60 -8.82 33.60
N LEU A 835 -7.27 -9.39 34.61
CA LEU A 835 -7.36 -10.83 34.85
C LEU A 835 -8.44 -11.49 33.97
N LEU A 836 -9.17 -10.71 33.19
CA LEU A 836 -10.23 -11.18 32.29
C LEU A 836 -11.28 -12.01 33.02
N ALA A 837 -11.56 -11.67 34.28
CA ALA A 837 -12.56 -12.33 35.11
C ALA A 837 -14.00 -12.05 34.69
N THR A 838 -14.24 -10.97 33.96
CA THR A 838 -15.52 -10.54 33.41
C THR A 838 -15.38 -10.18 31.93
N ARG A 839 -16.49 -9.85 31.30
CA ARG A 839 -16.46 -9.23 29.96
C ARG A 839 -16.63 -7.70 30.08
N THR A 840 -15.81 -6.94 29.38
CA THR A 840 -15.97 -5.50 29.30
C THR A 840 -16.85 -5.15 28.09
N PRO A 841 -18.00 -4.47 28.28
CA PRO A 841 -18.80 -3.98 27.17
C PRO A 841 -17.98 -3.05 26.28
N ARG A 842 -18.15 -3.16 24.96
CA ARG A 842 -17.42 -2.36 23.98
C ARG A 842 -18.36 -1.60 23.06
N ARG A 843 -18.01 -0.37 22.73
CA ARG A 843 -18.72 0.36 21.69
C ARG A 843 -18.44 -0.29 20.33
N MET A 844 -19.43 -0.34 19.45
CA MET A 844 -19.22 -0.69 18.05
C MET A 844 -18.23 0.28 17.41
N ASP A 845 -17.34 -0.24 16.58
CA ASP A 845 -16.52 0.63 15.71
C ASP A 845 -17.39 1.32 14.64
N ALA A 846 -16.88 2.41 14.09
CA ALA A 846 -17.61 3.27 13.17
C ALA A 846 -18.16 2.51 11.93
N ASP A 847 -17.37 1.61 11.37
CA ASP A 847 -17.77 0.79 10.21
C ASP A 847 -18.93 -0.15 10.56
N SER A 848 -18.81 -0.89 11.67
CA SER A 848 -19.81 -1.83 12.13
C SER A 848 -21.11 -1.12 12.53
N TRP A 849 -21.00 0.01 13.22
CA TRP A 849 -22.17 0.80 13.57
C TRP A 849 -22.94 1.27 12.34
N ARG A 850 -22.24 1.81 11.32
CA ARG A 850 -22.88 2.21 10.06
C ARG A 850 -23.57 1.02 9.37
N ASP A 851 -22.89 -0.12 9.29
CA ASP A 851 -23.46 -1.32 8.67
C ASP A 851 -24.67 -1.85 9.45
N CYS A 852 -24.67 -1.76 10.78
CA CYS A 852 -25.82 -2.13 11.63
C CYS A 852 -26.99 -1.15 11.46
N VAL A 853 -26.76 0.15 11.26
CA VAL A 853 -27.80 1.12 10.92
C VAL A 853 -28.44 0.78 9.57
N LEU A 854 -27.64 0.44 8.56
CA LEU A 854 -28.14 -0.03 7.25
C LEU A 854 -28.95 -1.31 7.40
N GLN A 855 -28.51 -2.25 8.24
CA GLN A 855 -29.22 -3.50 8.51
C GLN A 855 -30.57 -3.23 9.23
N ALA A 856 -30.59 -2.42 10.26
CA ALA A 856 -31.79 -2.09 11.02
C ALA A 856 -32.83 -1.36 10.15
N SER A 857 -32.39 -0.49 9.24
CA SER A 857 -33.24 0.23 8.30
C SER A 857 -33.68 -0.62 7.07
N GLY A 858 -33.15 -1.83 6.93
CA GLY A 858 -33.43 -2.71 5.77
C GLY A 858 -32.80 -2.25 4.45
N GLN A 859 -31.76 -1.41 4.53
CA GLN A 859 -31.05 -0.86 3.38
C GLN A 859 -29.68 -1.50 3.14
N LEU A 860 -29.30 -2.51 3.93
CA LEU A 860 -27.99 -3.16 3.82
C LEU A 860 -27.88 -3.95 2.52
N ASP A 861 -26.93 -3.56 1.68
CA ASP A 861 -26.55 -4.29 0.45
C ASP A 861 -25.30 -5.15 0.75
N LEU A 862 -25.47 -6.45 0.61
CA LEU A 862 -24.42 -7.45 0.87
C LEU A 862 -23.60 -7.82 -0.37
N THR A 863 -23.68 -7.03 -1.45
CA THR A 863 -22.86 -7.23 -2.65
C THR A 863 -21.38 -7.07 -2.33
N MET A 864 -20.60 -8.09 -2.66
CA MET A 864 -19.16 -8.15 -2.38
C MET A 864 -18.32 -7.73 -3.57
N GLY A 865 -17.10 -7.23 -3.27
CA GLY A 865 -16.06 -7.00 -4.27
C GLY A 865 -16.30 -5.80 -5.19
N GLY A 866 -15.32 -5.55 -6.05
CA GLY A 866 -15.37 -4.50 -7.06
C GLY A 866 -15.04 -3.09 -6.52
N PRO A 867 -15.10 -2.06 -7.36
CA PRO A 867 -14.75 -0.68 -7.00
C PRO A 867 -15.51 -0.16 -5.79
N GLY A 868 -14.85 0.73 -5.04
CA GLY A 868 -15.45 1.41 -3.89
C GLY A 868 -16.59 2.36 -4.30
N VAL A 869 -17.50 2.64 -3.36
CA VAL A 869 -18.60 3.59 -3.53
C VAL A 869 -18.26 4.90 -2.84
N ALA A 870 -18.32 6.01 -3.57
CA ALA A 870 -18.15 7.35 -3.03
C ALA A 870 -19.49 7.88 -2.50
N TYR A 871 -19.54 8.24 -1.21
CA TYR A 871 -20.73 8.82 -0.56
C TYR A 871 -20.66 10.35 -0.51
N PHE A 872 -20.08 10.94 -1.55
CA PHE A 872 -19.87 12.38 -1.71
C PHE A 872 -19.78 12.74 -3.18
N SER A 873 -20.07 13.98 -3.51
CA SER A 873 -19.69 14.58 -4.79
C SER A 873 -18.32 15.26 -4.67
N THR A 874 -17.60 15.34 -5.78
CA THR A 874 -16.28 15.98 -5.84
C THR A 874 -16.31 17.23 -6.70
N ARG A 875 -15.53 18.23 -6.33
CA ARG A 875 -15.20 19.38 -7.17
C ARG A 875 -13.72 19.68 -7.07
N PRO A 876 -13.12 20.31 -8.09
CA PRO A 876 -11.70 20.71 -8.03
C PRO A 876 -11.41 21.55 -6.78
N GLY A 877 -10.34 21.20 -6.09
CA GLY A 877 -9.82 21.93 -4.94
C GLY A 877 -8.43 22.48 -5.20
N ALA A 878 -7.74 22.90 -4.15
CA ALA A 878 -6.38 23.39 -4.24
C ALA A 878 -5.39 22.20 -4.38
N GLN A 879 -4.30 22.41 -5.10
CA GLN A 879 -3.16 21.49 -5.17
C GLN A 879 -3.54 20.03 -5.48
N LEU A 880 -4.45 19.82 -6.44
CA LEU A 880 -4.98 18.52 -6.85
C LEU A 880 -5.84 17.80 -5.79
N THR A 881 -5.94 18.30 -4.55
CA THR A 881 -6.81 17.77 -3.52
C THR A 881 -8.25 18.22 -3.78
N PRO A 882 -9.21 17.33 -4.01
CA PRO A 882 -10.59 17.72 -4.28
C PRO A 882 -11.28 18.20 -3.01
N ILE A 883 -12.34 18.96 -3.20
CA ILE A 883 -13.30 19.26 -2.14
C ILE A 883 -14.39 18.21 -2.19
N LEU A 884 -14.58 17.47 -1.10
CA LEU A 884 -15.61 16.45 -0.95
C LEU A 884 -16.86 17.08 -0.34
N ASN A 885 -18.01 16.88 -0.97
CA ASN A 885 -19.29 17.32 -0.44
C ASN A 885 -20.17 16.11 -0.11
N TYR A 886 -20.30 15.83 1.18
CA TYR A 886 -21.14 14.74 1.71
C TYR A 886 -22.61 15.17 1.87
N SER A 887 -22.91 16.48 1.88
CA SER A 887 -24.27 16.97 2.16
C SER A 887 -25.25 16.75 1.00
N ASP A 888 -24.74 16.64 -0.23
CA ASP A 888 -25.57 16.49 -1.44
C ASP A 888 -25.73 15.02 -1.87
N PHE A 889 -25.18 14.08 -1.10
CA PHE A 889 -25.28 12.67 -1.45
C PHE A 889 -26.71 12.17 -1.29
N ASN A 890 -27.22 11.49 -2.33
CA ASN A 890 -28.53 10.83 -2.29
C ASN A 890 -28.38 9.38 -1.81
N TRP A 891 -28.85 9.10 -0.59
CA TRP A 891 -28.76 7.77 0.03
C TRP A 891 -29.65 6.70 -0.63
N ASP A 892 -30.57 7.08 -1.52
CA ASP A 892 -31.36 6.14 -2.32
C ASP A 892 -30.62 5.70 -3.63
N THR A 893 -29.39 6.16 -3.85
CA THR A 893 -28.57 5.77 -5.00
C THR A 893 -28.16 4.29 -4.91
N PRO A 894 -28.20 3.53 -6.01
CA PRO A 894 -27.71 2.15 -6.02
C PRO A 894 -26.28 2.03 -5.47
N GLY A 895 -26.06 1.09 -4.56
CA GLY A 895 -24.77 0.87 -3.87
C GLY A 895 -24.59 1.72 -2.61
N ALA A 896 -25.45 2.70 -2.32
CA ALA A 896 -25.37 3.49 -1.08
C ALA A 896 -25.50 2.62 0.19
N GLY A 897 -26.21 1.50 0.09
CA GLY A 897 -26.38 0.52 1.15
C GLY A 897 -25.23 -0.48 1.31
N ARG A 898 -24.18 -0.43 0.48
CA ARG A 898 -23.06 -1.38 0.59
C ARG A 898 -22.33 -1.23 1.91
N ARG A 899 -21.74 -2.32 2.36
CA ARG A 899 -20.95 -2.37 3.61
C ARG A 899 -19.81 -1.34 3.60
N SER A 900 -19.48 -0.85 4.78
CA SER A 900 -18.48 0.20 4.99
C SER A 900 -17.10 -0.14 4.44
N ILE A 901 -16.73 -1.41 4.35
CA ILE A 901 -15.45 -1.84 3.75
C ILE A 901 -15.35 -1.51 2.25
N TYR A 902 -16.49 -1.34 1.55
CA TYR A 902 -16.54 -0.96 0.13
C TYR A 902 -16.68 0.56 -0.08
N ARG A 903 -16.56 1.35 0.96
CA ARG A 903 -16.56 2.79 0.88
C ARG A 903 -15.23 3.30 0.33
N VAL A 904 -15.27 4.31 -0.54
CA VAL A 904 -14.07 5.08 -0.91
C VAL A 904 -13.62 5.89 0.29
N VAL A 905 -12.37 5.74 0.67
CA VAL A 905 -11.77 6.39 1.84
C VAL A 905 -10.64 7.32 1.40
N TRP A 906 -10.81 8.61 1.64
CA TRP A 906 -9.78 9.61 1.45
C TRP A 906 -8.88 9.69 2.68
N ARG A 907 -7.57 9.77 2.45
CA ARG A 907 -6.58 9.79 3.52
C ARG A 907 -6.50 11.15 4.20
N GLY A 908 -6.40 12.21 3.42
CA GLY A 908 -6.23 13.59 3.91
C GLY A 908 -7.54 14.33 4.18
N ILE A 909 -8.69 13.72 3.91
CA ILE A 909 -10.00 14.36 4.07
C ILE A 909 -10.89 13.51 4.96
N ALA A 910 -11.17 14.01 6.16
CA ALA A 910 -11.97 13.34 7.15
C ALA A 910 -13.42 13.10 6.70
N ASP A 911 -13.97 11.93 7.06
CA ASP A 911 -15.38 11.62 6.84
C ASP A 911 -16.21 12.20 8.01
N PRO A 912 -17.15 13.14 7.77
CA PRO A 912 -17.87 13.82 8.82
C PRO A 912 -18.82 12.93 9.62
N LEU A 913 -19.10 11.69 9.16
CA LEU A 913 -19.87 10.70 9.90
C LEU A 913 -18.97 9.81 10.76
N LEU A 914 -17.88 9.28 10.18
CA LEU A 914 -17.12 8.21 10.80
C LEU A 914 -15.95 8.72 11.66
N GLU A 915 -15.32 9.84 11.30
CA GLU A 915 -14.24 10.44 12.10
C GLU A 915 -14.69 10.73 13.56
N PRO A 916 -15.86 11.38 13.82
CA PRO A 916 -16.32 11.55 15.18
C PRO A 916 -16.57 10.25 15.94
N LEU A 917 -16.70 9.12 15.25
CA LEU A 917 -16.88 7.77 15.82
C LEU A 917 -15.55 7.01 15.93
N ASP A 918 -14.43 7.72 15.96
CA ASP A 918 -13.07 7.19 16.09
C ASP A 918 -12.66 6.28 14.91
N PHE A 919 -13.12 6.61 13.70
CA PHE A 919 -12.53 6.02 12.49
C PHE A 919 -11.04 6.42 12.41
N PRO A 920 -10.11 5.51 12.15
CA PRO A 920 -8.67 5.81 12.24
C PRO A 920 -8.23 6.86 11.21
N ASP A 921 -7.25 7.68 11.60
CA ASP A 921 -6.48 8.49 10.68
C ASP A 921 -5.58 7.57 9.83
N LEU A 922 -5.90 7.46 8.54
CA LEU A 922 -5.16 6.60 7.61
C LEU A 922 -3.86 7.23 7.07
N GLY A 923 -3.51 8.43 7.51
CA GLY A 923 -2.16 9.00 7.37
C GLY A 923 -1.13 8.31 8.27
N LEU A 924 -1.60 7.58 9.30
CA LEU A 924 -0.81 6.89 10.29
C LEU A 924 -1.15 5.39 10.33
N LEU A 925 -0.20 4.59 10.78
CA LEU A 925 -0.45 3.18 11.12
C LEU A 925 -1.37 3.12 12.34
N ALA A 926 -2.48 2.42 12.25
CA ALA A 926 -3.47 2.31 13.32
C ALA A 926 -3.59 0.86 13.83
N PRO A 927 -2.64 0.40 14.66
CA PRO A 927 -2.68 -0.94 15.25
C PRO A 927 -3.82 -1.12 16.26
N VAL A 928 -4.35 -0.01 16.78
CA VAL A 928 -5.48 0.06 17.73
C VAL A 928 -6.36 1.22 17.33
N ARG A 929 -7.68 1.03 17.31
CA ARG A 929 -8.65 2.13 17.15
C ARG A 929 -8.91 2.79 18.50
N GLY A 930 -9.13 4.11 18.50
CA GLY A 930 -9.57 4.85 19.69
C GLY A 930 -11.00 4.48 20.08
N GLU A 931 -11.30 4.69 21.35
CA GLU A 931 -12.66 4.66 21.89
C GLU A 931 -12.88 5.92 22.75
N SER A 932 -13.28 7.02 22.10
CA SER A 932 -13.54 8.27 22.80
C SER A 932 -15.05 8.43 23.12
N LEU A 933 -15.36 9.24 24.11
CA LEU A 933 -16.71 9.70 24.41
C LEU A 933 -16.71 11.23 24.30
N SER A 934 -17.27 11.76 23.23
CA SER A 934 -17.25 13.21 22.99
C SER A 934 -18.64 13.77 22.69
N PRO A 935 -18.89 15.06 23.02
CA PRO A 935 -20.12 15.74 22.60
C PRO A 935 -20.30 15.75 21.08
N LEU A 936 -19.20 15.75 20.31
CA LEU A 936 -19.25 15.72 18.84
C LEU A 936 -19.85 14.40 18.34
N GLN A 937 -19.51 13.28 18.95
CA GLN A 937 -20.12 11.98 18.64
C GLN A 937 -21.64 12.01 18.84
N THR A 938 -22.08 12.51 20.00
CA THR A 938 -23.51 12.63 20.31
C THR A 938 -24.23 13.50 19.29
N LEU A 939 -23.63 14.65 18.93
CA LEU A 939 -24.20 15.55 17.91
C LEU A 939 -24.26 14.89 16.53
N THR A 940 -23.24 14.16 16.16
CA THR A 940 -23.17 13.43 14.88
C THR A 940 -24.26 12.35 14.85
N LEU A 941 -24.32 11.51 15.86
CA LEU A 941 -25.32 10.44 15.95
C LEU A 941 -26.76 10.98 15.94
N LEU A 942 -27.01 12.16 16.52
CA LEU A 942 -28.34 12.76 16.54
C LEU A 942 -28.70 13.49 15.24
N ASN A 943 -27.75 14.16 14.56
CA ASN A 943 -28.10 15.15 13.54
C ASN A 943 -27.55 14.84 12.15
N ASN A 944 -26.66 13.82 12.01
CA ASN A 944 -26.14 13.50 10.70
C ASN A 944 -27.24 13.02 9.76
N ARG A 945 -27.21 13.50 8.50
CA ARG A 945 -28.20 13.14 7.47
C ARG A 945 -28.34 11.65 7.23
N PHE A 946 -27.25 10.90 7.33
CA PHE A 946 -27.27 9.44 7.25
C PHE A 946 -28.20 8.85 8.31
N VAL A 947 -28.07 9.28 9.55
CA VAL A 947 -28.88 8.76 10.68
C VAL A 947 -30.34 9.13 10.50
N LEU A 948 -30.62 10.39 10.13
CA LEU A 948 -31.99 10.87 9.91
C LEU A 948 -32.68 10.08 8.79
N HIS A 949 -32.04 9.95 7.65
CA HIS A 949 -32.54 9.20 6.49
C HIS A 949 -32.83 7.72 6.87
N HIS A 950 -31.89 7.05 7.52
CA HIS A 950 -32.07 5.63 7.88
C HIS A 950 -33.07 5.43 9.03
N ALA A 951 -33.28 6.41 9.91
CA ALA A 951 -34.38 6.38 10.89
C ALA A 951 -35.75 6.47 10.20
N GLU A 952 -35.88 7.29 9.16
CA GLU A 952 -37.09 7.36 8.32
C GLU A 952 -37.32 6.03 7.55
N LYS A 953 -36.27 5.48 6.92
CA LYS A 953 -36.37 4.16 6.24
C LYS A 953 -36.75 3.03 7.18
N MET A 954 -36.19 3.02 8.39
CA MET A 954 -36.53 2.06 9.43
C MET A 954 -38.00 2.20 9.85
N ALA A 955 -38.50 3.44 10.00
CA ALA A 955 -39.90 3.70 10.31
C ALA A 955 -40.85 3.23 9.18
N GLU A 956 -40.48 3.46 7.90
CA GLU A 956 -41.20 2.92 6.74
C GLU A 956 -41.31 1.39 6.79
N GLN A 957 -40.20 0.72 7.07
CA GLN A 957 -40.15 -0.74 7.17
C GLN A 957 -41.00 -1.29 8.33
N THR A 958 -40.94 -0.66 9.49
CA THR A 958 -41.65 -1.13 10.67
C THR A 958 -43.15 -0.80 10.62
N THR A 959 -43.55 0.26 9.92
CA THR A 959 -44.94 0.56 9.61
C THR A 959 -45.62 -0.56 8.79
N GLN A 960 -44.87 -1.23 7.93
CA GLN A 960 -45.39 -2.38 7.15
C GLN A 960 -45.52 -3.66 7.99
N GLN A 961 -44.91 -3.72 9.18
CA GLN A 961 -44.88 -4.90 10.06
C GLN A 961 -45.87 -4.86 11.20
N GLY A 962 -46.56 -3.73 11.39
CA GLY A 962 -47.57 -3.55 12.46
C GLY A 962 -48.61 -2.54 12.07
N THR A 963 -49.83 -2.76 12.53
CA THR A 963 -50.99 -1.87 12.31
C THR A 963 -51.17 -0.85 13.40
N THR A 964 -50.66 -1.11 14.60
CA THR A 964 -50.72 -0.22 15.75
C THR A 964 -49.36 0.37 16.08
N PRO A 965 -49.29 1.55 16.73
CA PRO A 965 -48.06 2.14 17.20
C PRO A 965 -47.20 1.18 18.07
N GLU A 966 -47.86 0.38 18.91
CA GLU A 966 -47.25 -0.60 19.81
C GLU A 966 -46.57 -1.73 18.98
N GLU A 967 -47.24 -2.26 17.95
CA GLU A 967 -46.66 -3.28 17.07
C GLU A 967 -45.47 -2.72 16.29
N GLN A 968 -45.57 -1.51 15.76
CA GLN A 968 -44.52 -0.82 15.04
C GLN A 968 -43.28 -0.57 15.90
N VAL A 969 -43.49 -0.11 17.16
CA VAL A 969 -42.43 0.07 18.14
C VAL A 969 -41.77 -1.27 18.49
N ARG A 970 -42.55 -2.36 18.73
CA ARG A 970 -41.97 -3.70 18.95
C ARG A 970 -41.09 -4.13 17.80
N ALA A 971 -41.51 -3.90 16.57
CA ALA A 971 -40.74 -4.21 15.39
C ALA A 971 -39.44 -3.37 15.33
N ALA A 972 -39.48 -2.09 15.68
CA ALA A 972 -38.32 -1.22 15.69
C ALA A 972 -37.29 -1.63 16.78
N VAL A 973 -37.77 -1.94 17.98
CA VAL A 973 -36.94 -2.42 19.10
C VAL A 973 -36.29 -3.75 18.76
N LEU A 974 -37.03 -4.69 18.14
CA LEU A 974 -36.48 -5.99 17.73
C LEU A 974 -35.35 -5.85 16.67
N ARG A 975 -35.43 -4.86 15.78
CA ARG A 975 -34.40 -4.61 14.75
C ARG A 975 -33.12 -4.02 15.32
N THR A 976 -33.22 -3.27 16.46
CA THR A 976 -32.08 -2.57 17.06
C THR A 976 -31.54 -3.29 18.29
N TRP A 977 -32.38 -3.50 19.32
CA TRP A 977 -31.99 -4.13 20.58
C TRP A 977 -32.06 -5.66 20.52
N GLN A 978 -32.76 -6.20 19.51
CA GLN A 978 -32.85 -7.63 19.26
C GLN A 978 -33.53 -8.40 20.41
N ARG A 979 -34.34 -7.70 21.21
CA ARG A 979 -35.22 -8.23 22.24
C ARG A 979 -36.57 -7.59 22.18
N GLN A 980 -37.55 -8.13 22.91
CA GLN A 980 -38.81 -7.44 23.12
C GLN A 980 -38.64 -6.30 24.10
N PRO A 981 -39.30 -5.15 23.90
CA PRO A 981 -39.37 -4.11 24.89
C PRO A 981 -40.17 -4.59 26.10
N ASP A 982 -39.81 -4.14 27.31
CA ASP A 982 -40.65 -4.32 28.48
C ASP A 982 -41.88 -3.40 28.43
N GLU A 983 -42.79 -3.51 29.39
CA GLU A 983 -44.06 -2.77 29.43
C GLU A 983 -43.86 -1.25 29.51
N ILE A 984 -42.83 -0.83 30.29
CA ILE A 984 -42.52 0.60 30.50
C ILE A 984 -41.89 1.18 29.24
N GLU A 985 -40.94 0.46 28.66
CA GLU A 985 -40.30 0.83 27.41
C GLU A 985 -41.31 0.93 26.28
N LEU A 986 -42.18 -0.06 26.14
CA LEU A 986 -43.22 -0.07 25.11
C LEU A 986 -44.18 1.11 25.25
N GLN A 987 -44.69 1.38 26.46
CA GLN A 987 -45.57 2.50 26.70
C GLN A 987 -44.90 3.84 26.41
N THR A 988 -43.66 4.01 26.87
CA THR A 988 -42.89 5.25 26.68
C THR A 988 -42.60 5.49 25.19
N LEU A 989 -42.10 4.50 24.49
CA LEU A 989 -41.74 4.59 23.05
C LEU A 989 -43.01 4.74 22.18
N SER A 990 -44.13 4.08 22.54
CA SER A 990 -45.39 4.23 21.81
C SER A 990 -46.02 5.61 22.00
N THR A 991 -45.82 6.21 23.16
CA THR A 991 -46.24 7.61 23.41
C THR A 991 -45.41 8.57 22.57
N LEU A 992 -44.06 8.37 22.55
CA LEU A 992 -43.17 9.15 21.70
C LEU A 992 -43.53 9.01 20.20
N ALA A 993 -43.89 7.79 19.77
CA ALA A 993 -44.30 7.55 18.38
C ALA A 993 -45.56 8.29 18.01
N ARG A 994 -46.53 8.37 18.91
CA ARG A 994 -47.79 9.14 18.71
C ARG A 994 -47.55 10.64 18.67
N ASP A 995 -46.70 11.17 19.55
CA ASP A 995 -46.48 12.62 19.72
C ASP A 995 -45.51 13.19 18.68
N HIS A 996 -44.49 12.42 18.27
CA HIS A 996 -43.39 12.89 17.43
C HIS A 996 -43.14 12.04 16.17
N GLY A 997 -43.93 10.99 15.96
CA GLY A 997 -43.78 10.07 14.84
C GLY A 997 -42.80 8.93 15.08
N LEU A 998 -43.00 7.84 14.34
CA LEU A 998 -42.20 6.62 14.49
C LEU A 998 -40.71 6.83 14.11
N ALA A 999 -40.40 7.73 13.17
CA ALA A 999 -39.02 8.05 12.78
C ALA A 999 -38.21 8.64 13.96
N ALA A 1000 -38.88 9.40 14.88
CA ALA A 1000 -38.22 9.92 16.07
C ALA A 1000 -37.85 8.78 17.05
N VAL A 1001 -38.74 7.77 17.18
CA VAL A 1001 -38.44 6.55 17.94
C VAL A 1001 -37.26 5.79 17.30
N CYS A 1002 -37.31 5.56 16.02
CA CYS A 1002 -36.23 4.88 15.30
C CYS A 1002 -34.86 5.59 15.48
N ARG A 1003 -34.85 6.93 15.38
CA ARG A 1003 -33.64 7.74 15.64
C ARG A 1003 -33.15 7.58 17.09
N LEU A 1004 -34.03 7.55 18.06
CA LEU A 1004 -33.66 7.33 19.46
C LEU A 1004 -33.08 5.94 19.67
N LEU A 1005 -33.69 4.90 19.09
CA LEU A 1005 -33.22 3.53 19.19
C LEU A 1005 -31.81 3.36 18.58
N LEU A 1006 -31.54 3.95 17.40
CA LEU A 1006 -30.20 3.93 16.74
C LEU A 1006 -29.13 4.67 17.53
N ASN A 1007 -29.52 5.54 18.49
CA ASN A 1007 -28.65 6.31 19.38
C ASN A 1007 -28.55 5.73 20.78
N SER A 1008 -29.30 4.69 21.08
CA SER A 1008 -29.33 4.10 22.43
C SER A 1008 -28.02 3.35 22.75
N SER A 1009 -27.64 3.36 24.02
CA SER A 1009 -26.47 2.62 24.50
C SER A 1009 -26.58 1.11 24.17
N GLU A 1010 -27.77 0.54 24.25
CA GLU A 1010 -28.01 -0.87 23.94
C GLU A 1010 -27.81 -1.20 22.45
N PHE A 1011 -27.97 -0.23 21.54
CA PHE A 1011 -27.60 -0.39 20.14
C PHE A 1011 -26.11 -0.16 19.92
N LEU A 1012 -25.52 0.85 20.55
CA LEU A 1012 -24.14 1.29 20.35
C LEU A 1012 -23.10 0.35 20.96
N TYR A 1013 -23.45 -0.32 22.08
CA TYR A 1013 -22.52 -1.17 22.82
C TYR A 1013 -22.88 -2.65 22.68
N ILE A 1014 -21.83 -3.45 22.65
CA ILE A 1014 -21.90 -4.92 22.67
C ILE A 1014 -21.37 -5.39 24.02
N ASP A 1015 -22.26 -6.00 24.79
CA ASP A 1015 -21.93 -6.59 26.09
C ASP A 1015 -21.22 -7.93 25.93
#